data_a5a867d8483927d838c59a06004e32a1
#
_entry.id   a5a867d8483927d838c59a06004e32a1
#
_cell.length_a   1.000
_cell.length_b   1.000
_cell.length_c   1.000
_cell.angle_alpha   90.00
_cell.angle_beta   90.00
_cell.angle_gamma   90.00
#
_symmetry.space_group_name_H-M   'P 1'
#
loop_
_entity.id
_entity.type
_entity.pdbx_description
1 polymer ?
#
loop_
_entity_poly.entity_id
_entity_poly.type
_entity_poly.pdbx_seq_one_letter_code
_entity_poly.pdbx_strand_id
1 'polypeptide(L)'
;MASMDLETIIRDLNKRFAAPLPEFYKRRIIFWYDEDREFEDKLDDILVENAKLLVLTGTNNFAAKKLLNVDDTTGNYLVYSPISYESQEDDWLLNIELYSEEFRADLVSIWMNEIDLPATPDFRRLVKDYKKFFGAQNRRATFAKLNKGISTPSQMHLTVMAAICGTDDAQPDSIVKAVISGGTDMETNEVFQSLVNYGAEAPFWALVKQATGYFEGESSTINKLVTHILLTATTRTLRMEYLSGLDSFISTPHQAWCYDFVSEWIAGENRQELVEILRNVEEELILRKRFKQVPLDDLVGIEVFPCVNECILTQIMTEISNHIINVDVITNTVEKRRTLAWYDDVECYYEGILQVAKMQSFFLEHSAGFHTVEARNIWKEYTEDYYRMDTYYRHYHLAFGKSLTVGNDHLDDLFKQVTDKVEGLYTHWFLGELGNNWSDACADELKKYGRIMEVPQQEDFYNQKVKGEDNRVFVIISDALRYEVAASLAEQLRRETQSKVSLGSCAGIFPTITKFGMAALLPHKQLSVGERSNGDLQILADGMSTDAGNRDKVLKATNINSVALKYKDIAPMKRAERSALVKGMDVVYIYHDKVDEASHTSDSMVFPACDDAIEEIKNIVRIIRNEFSGTRVYITADHGFLYTYSPLSEDAKVDKTTPSEQDVEIDRRYLITRKGATPDYLLPVKFMDDGYDAFAPRESVRIKKKGGGLNFVHGGISLQEMVVPVIEYHYLRNDSKAYQRNKAKYDTKPVEVVLLSANRKISNMIFSLNFYQKDAVGDNRSAANYLLYFVDSNGKQISDTAKIIADKTSDNGQERTFRCSFNLKSLKYDNRASYYLVIADETGLQMPQKEEFQIDIAFAVDEFNFFS
;
A
#
# COMPACT_ATOMS: atom_id res chain seq x y z
N MET A 1 -33.84 36.09 -1.35
CA MET A 1 -32.43 36.45 -1.58
C MET A 1 -32.25 37.69 -2.45
N ALA A 2 -33.11 37.97 -3.39
CA ALA A 2 -33.12 39.26 -4.11
C ALA A 2 -33.46 40.50 -3.23
N SER A 3 -33.87 40.29 -1.95
CA SER A 3 -34.25 41.34 -1.04
C SER A 3 -33.06 42.16 -0.50
N MET A 4 -31.88 41.56 -0.36
CA MET A 4 -30.73 42.18 0.32
C MET A 4 -30.03 43.23 -0.55
N ASP A 5 -29.98 43.02 -1.86
CA ASP A 5 -29.42 43.99 -2.80
C ASP A 5 -30.39 45.16 -2.95
N LEU A 6 -31.70 44.89 -3.01
CA LEU A 6 -32.76 45.92 -3.04
C LEU A 6 -32.81 46.69 -1.73
N GLU A 7 -32.68 46.07 -0.57
CA GLU A 7 -32.61 46.73 0.75
C GLU A 7 -31.44 47.72 0.83
N THR A 8 -30.29 47.40 0.23
CA THR A 8 -29.13 48.29 0.20
C THR A 8 -29.40 49.53 -0.67
N ILE A 9 -30.05 49.34 -1.81
CA ILE A 9 -30.48 50.43 -2.69
C ILE A 9 -31.52 51.32 -1.98
N ILE A 10 -32.53 50.72 -1.38
CA ILE A 10 -33.57 51.42 -0.62
C ILE A 10 -32.94 52.20 0.54
N ARG A 11 -31.99 51.63 1.25
CA ARG A 11 -31.28 52.32 2.34
C ARG A 11 -30.50 53.54 1.85
N ASP A 12 -29.79 53.43 0.69
CA ASP A 12 -29.09 54.59 0.11
C ASP A 12 -30.08 55.67 -0.37
N LEU A 13 -31.15 55.28 -1.02
CA LEU A 13 -32.20 56.20 -1.44
C LEU A 13 -32.84 56.90 -0.22
N ASN A 14 -33.20 56.20 0.83
CA ASN A 14 -33.73 56.77 2.05
C ASN A 14 -32.77 57.77 2.69
N LYS A 15 -31.46 57.44 2.71
CA LYS A 15 -30.40 58.34 3.19
C LYS A 15 -30.35 59.63 2.35
N ARG A 16 -30.46 59.55 1.03
CA ARG A 16 -30.48 60.69 0.14
C ARG A 16 -31.73 61.51 0.35
N PHE A 17 -32.90 60.91 0.47
CA PHE A 17 -34.14 61.62 0.73
C PHE A 17 -34.22 62.29 2.10
N ALA A 18 -33.52 61.75 3.09
CA ALA A 18 -33.38 62.30 4.43
C ALA A 18 -32.32 63.40 4.55
N ALA A 19 -31.44 63.55 3.57
CA ALA A 19 -30.43 64.60 3.59
C ALA A 19 -31.08 66.04 3.47
N PRO A 20 -30.49 67.11 4.06
CA PRO A 20 -30.98 68.49 3.95
C PRO A 20 -31.11 68.89 2.49
N LEU A 21 -32.18 69.65 2.19
CA LEU A 21 -32.38 70.20 0.82
C LEU A 21 -31.37 71.31 0.57
N PRO A 22 -30.83 71.38 -0.66
CA PRO A 22 -30.04 72.58 -1.02
C PRO A 22 -30.81 73.86 -0.96
N GLU A 23 -30.12 75.02 -0.78
CA GLU A 23 -30.70 76.32 -0.69
C GLU A 23 -31.55 76.60 -1.96
N PHE A 24 -32.77 77.14 -1.77
CA PHE A 24 -33.75 77.32 -2.81
C PHE A 24 -34.55 76.10 -3.33
N TYR A 25 -34.26 74.86 -2.91
CA TYR A 25 -35.08 73.74 -3.30
C TYR A 25 -36.22 73.53 -2.31
N LYS A 26 -37.40 73.20 -2.83
CA LYS A 26 -38.60 72.91 -2.03
C LYS A 26 -38.85 71.44 -1.85
N ARG A 27 -38.22 70.59 -2.66
CA ARG A 27 -38.37 69.17 -2.71
C ARG A 27 -37.14 68.52 -3.31
N ARG A 28 -37.03 67.20 -3.11
CA ARG A 28 -36.01 66.37 -3.76
C ARG A 28 -36.67 65.44 -4.78
N ILE A 29 -36.17 65.42 -6.00
CA ILE A 29 -36.52 64.49 -7.03
C ILE A 29 -35.25 63.73 -7.34
N ILE A 30 -35.30 62.35 -7.35
CA ILE A 30 -34.20 61.48 -7.74
C ILE A 30 -34.67 60.66 -8.94
N PHE A 31 -33.99 60.83 -10.06
CA PHE A 31 -34.18 59.94 -11.22
C PHE A 31 -33.31 58.73 -11.12
N TRP A 32 -33.99 57.58 -11.07
CA TRP A 32 -33.30 56.27 -11.10
C TRP A 32 -33.35 55.73 -12.53
N TYR A 33 -32.21 55.79 -13.23
CA TYR A 33 -32.04 55.23 -14.56
C TYR A 33 -31.68 53.76 -14.46
N ASP A 34 -32.55 52.92 -15.04
CA ASP A 34 -32.39 51.48 -15.14
C ASP A 34 -32.63 51.05 -16.59
N GLU A 35 -31.71 51.43 -17.47
CA GLU A 35 -31.78 51.16 -18.91
C GLU A 35 -31.82 49.67 -19.24
N ASP A 36 -31.16 48.85 -18.42
CA ASP A 36 -31.13 47.38 -18.53
C ASP A 36 -32.36 46.68 -17.90
N ARG A 37 -33.29 47.43 -17.30
CA ARG A 37 -34.55 46.99 -16.63
C ARG A 37 -34.32 45.96 -15.55
N GLU A 38 -33.24 46.09 -14.81
CA GLU A 38 -32.81 45.11 -13.79
C GLU A 38 -33.75 45.03 -12.58
N PHE A 39 -34.48 46.10 -12.32
CA PHE A 39 -35.39 46.27 -11.17
C PHE A 39 -36.87 46.39 -11.56
N GLU A 40 -37.22 46.27 -12.85
CA GLU A 40 -38.60 46.46 -13.33
C GLU A 40 -39.61 45.49 -12.64
N ASP A 41 -39.21 44.22 -12.43
CA ASP A 41 -40.05 43.21 -11.79
C ASP A 41 -40.15 43.35 -10.25
N LYS A 42 -39.40 44.29 -9.66
CA LYS A 42 -39.28 44.48 -8.20
C LYS A 42 -39.78 45.86 -7.74
N LEU A 43 -40.39 46.62 -8.60
CA LEU A 43 -40.84 47.98 -8.30
C LEU A 43 -41.83 48.04 -7.14
N ASP A 44 -42.64 46.99 -6.96
CA ASP A 44 -43.62 46.94 -5.87
C ASP A 44 -42.95 46.76 -4.49
N ASP A 45 -41.70 46.25 -4.46
CA ASP A 45 -40.91 46.09 -3.25
C ASP A 45 -40.09 47.35 -2.90
N ILE A 46 -40.05 48.34 -3.78
CA ILE A 46 -39.31 49.59 -3.57
C ILE A 46 -40.11 50.54 -2.73
N LEU A 47 -39.96 50.45 -1.42
CA LEU A 47 -40.60 51.33 -0.45
C LEU A 47 -39.59 52.37 0.07
N VAL A 48 -39.73 53.60 -0.40
CA VAL A 48 -38.91 54.74 0.07
C VAL A 48 -39.71 55.56 1.09
N GLU A 49 -39.08 55.84 2.27
CA GLU A 49 -39.79 56.42 3.42
C GLU A 49 -40.33 57.88 3.17
N ASN A 50 -39.59 58.68 2.46
CA ASN A 50 -39.92 60.12 2.33
C ASN A 50 -40.17 60.60 0.86
N ALA A 51 -40.49 59.66 -0.01
CA ALA A 51 -40.74 59.95 -1.43
C ALA A 51 -41.80 59.02 -2.01
N LYS A 52 -42.48 59.48 -3.06
CA LYS A 52 -43.41 58.70 -3.86
C LYS A 52 -42.67 58.10 -5.04
N LEU A 53 -42.90 56.78 -5.34
CA LEU A 53 -42.37 56.14 -6.55
C LEU A 53 -43.23 56.56 -7.74
N LEU A 54 -42.58 57.08 -8.80
CA LEU A 54 -43.15 57.31 -10.08
C LEU A 54 -42.45 56.52 -11.17
N VAL A 55 -43.16 55.59 -11.79
CA VAL A 55 -42.59 54.72 -12.85
C VAL A 55 -42.88 55.30 -14.21
N LEU A 56 -41.82 55.50 -15.02
CA LEU A 56 -41.94 55.93 -16.42
C LEU A 56 -42.13 54.68 -17.31
N THR A 57 -43.13 54.76 -18.21
CA THR A 57 -43.45 53.65 -19.15
C THR A 57 -43.21 54.03 -20.60
N GLY A 58 -42.67 55.20 -20.86
CA GLY A 58 -42.52 55.75 -22.24
C GLY A 58 -43.80 56.36 -22.81
N THR A 59 -44.97 55.94 -22.33
CA THR A 59 -46.28 56.48 -22.78
C THR A 59 -46.91 57.45 -21.77
N ASN A 60 -46.36 57.53 -20.54
CA ASN A 60 -46.88 58.35 -19.46
C ASN A 60 -46.07 59.65 -19.19
N ASN A 61 -45.11 60.01 -20.05
CA ASN A 61 -44.19 61.15 -19.83
C ASN A 61 -44.88 62.43 -19.65
N PHE A 62 -45.97 62.71 -20.44
CA PHE A 62 -46.77 63.93 -20.29
C PHE A 62 -47.52 64.01 -18.96
N ALA A 63 -48.08 62.86 -18.52
CA ALA A 63 -48.75 62.76 -17.22
C ALA A 63 -47.73 62.90 -16.05
N ALA A 64 -46.57 62.35 -16.17
CA ALA A 64 -45.44 62.48 -15.21
C ALA A 64 -45.01 63.99 -15.15
N LYS A 65 -44.83 64.62 -16.29
CA LYS A 65 -44.49 66.04 -16.35
C LYS A 65 -45.54 66.93 -15.71
N LYS A 66 -46.84 66.73 -16.00
CA LYS A 66 -47.95 67.44 -15.39
C LYS A 66 -47.94 67.21 -13.87
N LEU A 67 -47.84 65.96 -13.39
CA LEU A 67 -47.79 65.64 -11.97
C LEU A 67 -46.67 66.43 -11.29
N LEU A 68 -45.45 66.37 -11.77
CA LEU A 68 -44.28 66.94 -11.14
C LEU A 68 -44.25 68.50 -11.24
N ASN A 69 -44.79 69.10 -12.30
CA ASN A 69 -44.72 70.57 -12.49
C ASN A 69 -45.95 71.30 -12.07
N VAL A 70 -47.13 70.70 -12.00
CA VAL A 70 -48.39 71.31 -11.77
C VAL A 70 -49.16 70.76 -10.59
N ASP A 71 -49.36 69.48 -10.52
CA ASP A 71 -50.29 68.87 -9.58
C ASP A 71 -49.61 68.63 -8.16
N ASP A 72 -48.34 68.33 -8.09
CA ASP A 72 -47.61 68.23 -6.80
C ASP A 72 -46.20 68.84 -6.97
N THR A 73 -46.06 70.09 -6.53
CA THR A 73 -44.80 70.87 -6.62
C THR A 73 -43.94 70.82 -5.36
N THR A 74 -44.35 70.12 -4.31
CA THR A 74 -43.70 70.06 -3.03
C THR A 74 -43.32 68.67 -2.54
N GLY A 75 -43.95 67.66 -3.09
CA GLY A 75 -43.65 66.25 -2.75
C GLY A 75 -42.31 65.74 -3.29
N ASN A 76 -41.62 64.86 -2.53
CA ASN A 76 -40.45 64.21 -3.01
C ASN A 76 -40.83 63.01 -3.90
N TYR A 77 -40.07 62.81 -4.93
CA TYR A 77 -40.30 61.68 -5.88
C TYR A 77 -39.01 60.92 -6.20
N LEU A 78 -39.13 59.59 -6.19
CA LEU A 78 -38.24 58.69 -6.88
C LEU A 78 -38.85 58.40 -8.25
N VAL A 79 -38.22 58.84 -9.30
CA VAL A 79 -38.67 58.62 -10.68
C VAL A 79 -37.83 57.44 -11.25
N TYR A 80 -38.45 56.27 -11.38
CA TYR A 80 -37.85 55.17 -12.05
C TYR A 80 -37.98 55.27 -13.57
N SER A 81 -36.84 55.26 -14.28
CA SER A 81 -36.78 55.40 -15.74
C SER A 81 -36.05 54.23 -16.39
N PRO A 82 -36.78 53.30 -16.98
CA PRO A 82 -36.20 52.23 -17.78
C PRO A 82 -35.99 52.65 -19.24
N ILE A 83 -36.03 53.98 -19.53
CA ILE A 83 -36.05 54.54 -20.86
C ILE A 83 -34.72 55.23 -21.14
N SER A 84 -34.12 54.91 -22.30
CA SER A 84 -33.00 55.64 -22.88
C SER A 84 -33.49 56.45 -24.06
N TYR A 85 -33.14 57.72 -24.14
CA TYR A 85 -33.52 58.60 -25.26
C TYR A 85 -32.32 58.78 -26.19
N GLU A 86 -32.54 58.68 -27.50
CA GLU A 86 -31.50 58.91 -28.51
C GLU A 86 -31.02 60.38 -28.58
N SER A 87 -31.91 61.33 -28.26
CA SER A 87 -31.54 62.73 -28.17
C SER A 87 -32.22 63.44 -26.98
N GLN A 88 -31.59 64.50 -26.48
CA GLN A 88 -32.15 65.31 -25.40
C GLN A 88 -33.47 66.01 -25.77
N GLU A 89 -33.74 66.18 -27.08
CA GLU A 89 -35.00 66.81 -27.57
C GLU A 89 -36.19 65.86 -27.41
N ASP A 90 -35.95 64.52 -27.29
CA ASP A 90 -36.99 63.52 -27.09
C ASP A 90 -37.38 63.37 -25.63
N ASP A 91 -36.56 63.92 -24.72
CA ASP A 91 -36.79 63.83 -23.29
C ASP A 91 -37.78 64.92 -22.79
N TRP A 92 -39.00 64.47 -22.58
CA TRP A 92 -40.06 65.32 -22.08
C TRP A 92 -39.86 65.86 -20.67
N LEU A 93 -38.98 65.20 -19.87
CA LEU A 93 -38.71 65.55 -18.48
C LEU A 93 -37.38 66.29 -18.30
N LEU A 94 -36.64 66.57 -19.37
CA LEU A 94 -35.31 67.14 -19.31
C LEU A 94 -35.22 68.34 -18.39
N ASN A 95 -36.24 69.28 -18.42
CA ASN A 95 -36.29 70.46 -17.59
C ASN A 95 -36.44 70.15 -16.09
N ILE A 96 -36.94 68.95 -15.72
CA ILE A 96 -37.06 68.49 -14.33
C ILE A 96 -35.78 67.84 -13.94
N GLU A 97 -35.21 67.02 -14.83
CA GLU A 97 -33.95 66.31 -14.61
C GLU A 97 -32.81 67.28 -14.30
N LEU A 98 -32.75 68.48 -14.99
CA LEU A 98 -31.70 69.45 -14.80
C LEU A 98 -31.58 70.01 -13.39
N TYR A 99 -32.64 69.88 -12.56
CA TYR A 99 -32.60 70.27 -11.15
C TYR A 99 -32.86 69.13 -10.16
N SER A 100 -32.83 67.88 -10.68
CA SER A 100 -33.00 66.65 -9.92
C SER A 100 -31.67 65.99 -9.68
N GLU A 101 -31.62 64.98 -8.74
CA GLU A 101 -30.49 64.14 -8.53
C GLU A 101 -30.59 62.93 -9.46
N GLU A 102 -29.48 62.52 -10.03
CA GLU A 102 -29.37 61.30 -10.80
C GLU A 102 -28.97 60.11 -9.86
N PHE A 103 -29.65 58.97 -10.03
CA PHE A 103 -29.32 57.73 -9.35
C PHE A 103 -29.26 56.61 -10.36
N ARG A 104 -28.20 55.87 -10.34
CA ARG A 104 -28.01 54.62 -11.12
C ARG A 104 -27.68 53.55 -10.14
N ALA A 105 -28.58 52.61 -9.95
CA ALA A 105 -28.27 51.42 -9.20
C ALA A 105 -27.58 50.44 -10.14
N ASP A 106 -26.35 50.09 -9.83
CA ASP A 106 -25.53 49.18 -10.60
C ASP A 106 -25.24 47.95 -9.74
N LEU A 107 -26.08 46.95 -9.91
CA LEU A 107 -25.90 45.64 -9.25
C LEU A 107 -24.50 45.06 -9.49
N VAL A 108 -23.96 45.25 -10.67
CA VAL A 108 -22.62 44.75 -11.02
C VAL A 108 -21.55 45.42 -10.14
N SER A 109 -21.65 46.77 -9.94
CA SER A 109 -20.71 47.45 -9.04
C SER A 109 -20.86 47.01 -7.59
N ILE A 110 -22.07 46.75 -7.13
CA ILE A 110 -22.34 46.27 -5.77
C ILE A 110 -21.71 44.87 -5.60
N TRP A 111 -21.94 43.95 -6.54
CA TRP A 111 -21.35 42.60 -6.50
C TRP A 111 -19.83 42.62 -6.59
N MET A 112 -19.25 43.46 -7.49
CA MET A 112 -17.80 43.62 -7.61
C MET A 112 -17.15 44.05 -6.29
N ASN A 113 -17.78 45.01 -5.59
CA ASN A 113 -17.31 45.44 -4.27
C ASN A 113 -17.46 44.33 -3.21
N GLU A 114 -18.55 43.56 -3.26
CA GLU A 114 -18.79 42.46 -2.31
C GLU A 114 -17.75 41.30 -2.47
N ILE A 115 -17.30 41.09 -3.69
CA ILE A 115 -16.33 40.01 -4.01
C ILE A 115 -14.90 40.51 -4.20
N ASP A 116 -14.62 41.76 -3.87
CA ASP A 116 -13.30 42.40 -3.95
C ASP A 116 -12.64 42.34 -5.33
N LEU A 117 -13.37 42.71 -6.38
CA LEU A 117 -12.85 42.77 -7.74
C LEU A 117 -12.48 44.19 -8.15
N PRO A 118 -11.36 44.37 -8.91
CA PRO A 118 -11.02 45.69 -9.48
C PRO A 118 -12.11 46.21 -10.41
N ALA A 119 -12.47 47.50 -10.30
CA ALA A 119 -13.51 48.14 -11.11
C ALA A 119 -13.04 48.48 -12.53
N THR A 120 -12.56 47.47 -13.28
CA THR A 120 -12.14 47.59 -14.67
C THR A 120 -13.29 47.26 -15.65
N PRO A 121 -13.27 47.79 -16.90
CA PRO A 121 -14.29 47.44 -17.90
C PRO A 121 -14.37 45.94 -18.19
N ASP A 122 -13.24 45.23 -18.19
CA ASP A 122 -13.19 43.79 -18.49
C ASP A 122 -13.85 42.95 -17.39
N PHE A 123 -13.54 43.23 -16.11
CA PHE A 123 -14.19 42.54 -15.00
C PHE A 123 -15.69 42.86 -14.92
N ARG A 124 -16.05 44.10 -15.21
CA ARG A 124 -17.44 44.50 -15.25
C ARG A 124 -18.23 43.74 -16.33
N ARG A 125 -17.65 43.56 -17.52
CA ARG A 125 -18.24 42.75 -18.59
C ARG A 125 -18.41 41.31 -18.13
N LEU A 126 -17.37 40.70 -17.53
CA LEU A 126 -17.41 39.32 -17.06
C LEU A 126 -18.45 39.09 -15.95
N VAL A 127 -18.61 40.04 -15.02
CA VAL A 127 -19.69 39.98 -14.02
C VAL A 127 -21.07 40.01 -14.68
N LYS A 128 -21.23 40.78 -15.77
CA LYS A 128 -22.47 40.77 -16.55
C LYS A 128 -22.68 39.45 -17.28
N ASP A 129 -21.63 38.90 -17.90
CA ASP A 129 -21.70 37.62 -18.60
C ASP A 129 -22.08 36.49 -17.63
N TYR A 130 -21.58 36.52 -16.39
CA TYR A 130 -21.92 35.59 -15.30
C TYR A 130 -23.05 36.07 -14.38
N LYS A 131 -23.96 36.98 -14.88
CA LYS A 131 -25.06 37.56 -14.07
C LYS A 131 -25.87 36.50 -13.33
N LYS A 132 -26.17 35.36 -13.99
CA LYS A 132 -26.92 34.25 -13.40
C LYS A 132 -26.17 33.59 -12.24
N PHE A 133 -24.83 33.52 -12.29
CA PHE A 133 -23.98 33.00 -11.22
C PHE A 133 -23.91 34.02 -10.06
N PHE A 134 -23.59 35.30 -10.31
CA PHE A 134 -23.42 36.29 -9.26
C PHE A 134 -24.75 36.76 -8.63
N GLY A 135 -25.89 36.43 -9.22
CA GLY A 135 -27.20 36.77 -8.67
C GLY A 135 -27.53 36.13 -7.32
N ALA A 136 -26.81 35.09 -6.89
CA ALA A 136 -27.04 34.47 -5.58
C ALA A 136 -25.91 34.81 -4.59
N GLN A 137 -26.27 35.27 -3.40
CA GLN A 137 -25.33 35.67 -2.35
C GLN A 137 -24.39 34.53 -1.90
N ASN A 138 -24.89 33.29 -1.78
CA ASN A 138 -24.08 32.13 -1.40
C ASN A 138 -22.97 31.84 -2.44
N ARG A 139 -23.26 32.02 -3.74
CA ARG A 139 -22.25 31.81 -4.80
C ARG A 139 -21.21 32.94 -4.79
N ARG A 140 -21.64 34.21 -4.56
CA ARG A 140 -20.71 35.32 -4.36
C ARG A 140 -19.78 35.07 -3.14
N ALA A 141 -20.34 34.57 -2.04
CA ALA A 141 -19.55 34.22 -0.85
C ALA A 141 -18.53 33.10 -1.12
N THR A 142 -18.90 32.08 -1.93
CA THR A 142 -17.97 31.02 -2.35
C THR A 142 -16.87 31.58 -3.25
N PHE A 143 -17.23 32.39 -4.23
CA PHE A 143 -16.26 33.08 -5.09
C PHE A 143 -15.28 33.93 -4.28
N ALA A 144 -15.80 34.76 -3.35
CA ALA A 144 -14.96 35.61 -2.49
C ALA A 144 -13.94 34.82 -1.64
N LYS A 145 -14.29 33.61 -1.18
CA LYS A 145 -13.35 32.75 -0.47
C LYS A 145 -12.21 32.27 -1.37
N LEU A 146 -12.49 32.02 -2.64
CA LEU A 146 -11.52 31.58 -3.63
C LEU A 146 -10.70 32.72 -4.22
N ASN A 147 -11.18 33.98 -4.11
CA ASN A 147 -10.47 35.14 -4.60
C ASN A 147 -9.20 35.42 -3.78
N LYS A 148 -8.03 35.11 -4.34
CA LYS A 148 -6.71 35.38 -3.75
C LYS A 148 -5.99 36.53 -4.44
N GLY A 149 -6.74 37.56 -4.86
CA GLY A 149 -6.20 38.73 -5.56
C GLY A 149 -6.24 38.56 -7.08
N ILE A 150 -7.44 38.39 -7.63
CA ILE A 150 -7.67 38.25 -9.08
C ILE A 150 -7.23 39.51 -9.79
N SER A 151 -6.35 39.37 -10.77
CA SER A 151 -5.80 40.49 -11.56
C SER A 151 -6.03 40.34 -13.05
N THR A 152 -6.44 39.17 -13.54
CA THR A 152 -6.69 38.90 -14.95
C THR A 152 -8.07 38.28 -15.22
N PRO A 153 -8.64 38.48 -16.41
CA PRO A 153 -9.88 37.82 -16.84
C PRO A 153 -9.82 36.30 -16.71
N SER A 154 -8.69 35.70 -17.06
CA SER A 154 -8.50 34.25 -16.98
C SER A 154 -8.61 33.73 -15.55
N GLN A 155 -8.00 34.44 -14.59
CA GLN A 155 -8.13 34.09 -13.15
C GLN A 155 -9.58 34.20 -12.68
N MET A 156 -10.33 35.17 -13.18
CA MET A 156 -11.75 35.31 -12.87
C MET A 156 -12.56 34.11 -13.40
N HIS A 157 -12.36 33.70 -14.66
CA HIS A 157 -12.99 32.51 -15.22
C HIS A 157 -12.68 31.24 -14.39
N LEU A 158 -11.42 31.04 -14.03
CA LEU A 158 -11.02 29.93 -13.18
C LEU A 158 -11.73 29.95 -11.83
N THR A 159 -11.81 31.12 -11.19
CA THR A 159 -12.46 31.26 -9.88
C THR A 159 -13.98 31.03 -9.95
N VAL A 160 -14.62 31.49 -11.04
CA VAL A 160 -16.04 31.20 -11.28
C VAL A 160 -16.28 29.72 -11.48
N MET A 161 -15.47 29.05 -12.34
CA MET A 161 -15.57 27.63 -12.59
C MET A 161 -15.33 26.83 -11.31
N ALA A 162 -14.30 27.17 -10.55
CA ALA A 162 -13.99 26.55 -9.26
C ALA A 162 -15.17 26.66 -8.27
N ALA A 163 -15.77 27.86 -8.18
CA ALA A 163 -16.93 28.07 -7.32
C ALA A 163 -18.18 27.29 -7.78
N ILE A 164 -18.35 27.08 -9.09
CA ILE A 164 -19.42 26.26 -9.66
C ILE A 164 -19.16 24.76 -9.37
N CYS A 165 -17.93 24.30 -9.57
CA CYS A 165 -17.52 22.91 -9.37
C CYS A 165 -17.37 22.53 -7.88
N GLY A 166 -17.34 23.51 -6.97
CA GLY A 166 -17.20 23.29 -5.53
C GLY A 166 -15.80 22.86 -5.11
N THR A 167 -14.77 23.29 -5.86
CA THR A 167 -13.37 22.98 -5.55
C THR A 167 -12.81 23.91 -4.46
N ASP A 168 -11.78 23.47 -3.75
CA ASP A 168 -11.14 24.23 -2.67
C ASP A 168 -10.16 25.30 -3.19
N ASP A 169 -9.78 25.20 -4.45
CA ASP A 169 -8.92 26.15 -5.13
C ASP A 169 -9.37 26.39 -6.59
N ALA A 170 -8.84 27.45 -7.20
CA ALA A 170 -9.13 27.83 -8.58
C ALA A 170 -8.01 27.34 -9.54
N GLN A 171 -7.58 26.07 -9.39
CA GLN A 171 -6.57 25.49 -10.28
C GLN A 171 -7.22 24.72 -11.44
N PRO A 172 -6.58 24.69 -12.61
CA PRO A 172 -7.07 23.95 -13.79
C PRO A 172 -7.32 22.46 -13.53
N ASP A 173 -6.40 21.80 -12.84
CA ASP A 173 -6.47 20.39 -12.48
C ASP A 173 -7.65 20.07 -11.56
N SER A 174 -7.88 20.90 -10.53
CA SER A 174 -9.01 20.74 -9.61
C SER A 174 -10.35 20.87 -10.33
N ILE A 175 -10.48 21.83 -11.24
CA ILE A 175 -11.70 22.06 -12.04
C ILE A 175 -11.95 20.88 -13.00
N VAL A 176 -10.94 20.50 -13.79
CA VAL A 176 -11.06 19.38 -14.72
C VAL A 176 -11.37 18.07 -13.99
N LYS A 177 -10.71 17.81 -12.86
CA LYS A 177 -10.97 16.65 -12.02
C LYS A 177 -12.42 16.63 -11.51
N ALA A 178 -12.92 17.74 -10.98
CA ALA A 178 -14.29 17.83 -10.48
C ALA A 178 -15.33 17.55 -11.58
N VAL A 179 -15.09 18.03 -12.80
CA VAL A 179 -15.99 17.76 -13.93
C VAL A 179 -15.93 16.27 -14.33
N ILE A 180 -14.75 15.67 -14.42
CA ILE A 180 -14.61 14.26 -14.78
C ILE A 180 -15.20 13.34 -13.69
N SER A 181 -14.99 13.66 -12.41
CA SER A 181 -15.58 12.94 -11.28
C SER A 181 -17.12 12.98 -11.27
N GLY A 182 -17.72 14.03 -11.85
CA GLY A 182 -19.16 14.10 -12.05
C GLY A 182 -19.73 13.11 -13.08
N GLY A 183 -18.86 12.38 -13.81
CA GLY A 183 -19.23 11.40 -14.82
C GLY A 183 -18.81 11.80 -16.23
N THR A 184 -18.69 10.81 -17.11
CA THR A 184 -18.27 11.03 -18.52
C THR A 184 -19.41 11.38 -19.47
N ASP A 185 -20.66 11.13 -19.06
CA ASP A 185 -21.86 11.51 -19.82
C ASP A 185 -22.26 12.96 -19.51
N MET A 186 -22.19 13.82 -20.51
CA MET A 186 -22.45 15.25 -20.37
C MET A 186 -23.90 15.59 -19.97
N GLU A 187 -24.88 14.76 -20.34
CA GLU A 187 -26.28 15.02 -20.05
C GLU A 187 -26.62 14.78 -18.57
N THR A 188 -25.97 13.76 -17.97
CA THR A 188 -26.20 13.36 -16.58
C THR A 188 -25.20 13.96 -15.60
N ASN A 189 -24.08 14.54 -16.08
CA ASN A 189 -23.05 15.15 -15.25
C ASN A 189 -23.54 16.48 -14.64
N GLU A 190 -23.97 16.49 -13.40
CA GLU A 190 -24.51 17.67 -12.71
C GLU A 190 -23.51 18.82 -12.62
N VAL A 191 -22.21 18.53 -12.49
CA VAL A 191 -21.15 19.53 -12.41
C VAL A 191 -21.01 20.24 -13.76
N PHE A 192 -20.92 19.47 -14.85
CA PHE A 192 -20.86 20.05 -16.19
C PHE A 192 -22.12 20.82 -16.55
N GLN A 193 -23.31 20.27 -16.24
CA GLN A 193 -24.58 20.98 -16.45
C GLN A 193 -24.66 22.29 -15.66
N SER A 194 -24.01 22.35 -14.49
CA SER A 194 -23.90 23.61 -13.74
C SER A 194 -23.01 24.62 -14.45
N LEU A 195 -21.90 24.20 -15.06
CA LEU A 195 -21.06 25.08 -15.90
C LEU A 195 -21.85 25.64 -17.07
N VAL A 196 -22.61 24.81 -17.79
CA VAL A 196 -23.49 25.21 -18.89
C VAL A 196 -24.54 26.23 -18.41
N ASN A 197 -25.22 25.92 -17.32
CA ASN A 197 -26.29 26.73 -16.75
C ASN A 197 -25.83 28.13 -16.34
N TYR A 198 -24.59 28.29 -15.90
CA TYR A 198 -24.01 29.55 -15.48
C TYR A 198 -23.16 30.24 -16.55
N GLY A 199 -23.10 29.70 -17.77
CA GLY A 199 -22.38 30.30 -18.90
C GLY A 199 -20.87 30.10 -18.88
N ALA A 200 -20.39 29.05 -18.16
CA ALA A 200 -18.97 28.72 -18.03
C ALA A 200 -18.51 27.59 -18.96
N GLU A 201 -19.36 27.07 -19.84
CA GLU A 201 -19.04 25.98 -20.77
C GLU A 201 -17.91 26.36 -21.75
N ALA A 202 -18.01 27.47 -22.44
CA ALA A 202 -16.97 27.89 -23.39
C ALA A 202 -15.64 28.20 -22.69
N PRO A 203 -15.59 28.89 -21.53
CA PRO A 203 -14.38 28.99 -20.71
C PRO A 203 -13.81 27.64 -20.27
N PHE A 204 -14.64 26.67 -19.91
CA PHE A 204 -14.19 25.32 -19.55
C PHE A 204 -13.48 24.62 -20.72
N TRP A 205 -14.07 24.62 -21.90
CA TRP A 205 -13.43 24.00 -23.06
C TRP A 205 -12.18 24.76 -23.52
N ALA A 206 -12.11 26.08 -23.30
CA ALA A 206 -10.88 26.83 -23.52
C ALA A 206 -9.78 26.44 -22.54
N LEU A 207 -10.11 26.25 -21.26
CA LEU A 207 -9.23 25.71 -20.25
C LEU A 207 -8.71 24.32 -20.65
N VAL A 208 -9.60 23.40 -20.99
CA VAL A 208 -9.28 22.04 -21.41
C VAL A 208 -8.33 22.05 -22.61
N LYS A 209 -8.62 22.84 -23.64
CA LYS A 209 -7.77 22.99 -24.82
C LYS A 209 -6.35 23.43 -24.46
N GLN A 210 -6.23 24.41 -23.59
CA GLN A 210 -4.93 24.93 -23.20
C GLN A 210 -4.17 23.95 -22.31
N ALA A 211 -4.84 23.26 -21.36
CA ALA A 211 -4.22 22.33 -20.43
C ALA A 211 -3.84 20.99 -21.10
N THR A 212 -4.71 20.46 -21.95
CA THR A 212 -4.59 19.08 -22.47
C THR A 212 -4.32 19.02 -23.98
N GLY A 213 -4.60 20.08 -24.72
CA GLY A 213 -4.61 20.10 -26.19
C GLY A 213 -5.88 19.51 -26.81
N TYR A 214 -6.83 19.01 -26.03
CA TYR A 214 -8.09 18.47 -26.54
C TYR A 214 -9.11 19.53 -26.85
N PHE A 215 -9.62 19.53 -28.08
CA PHE A 215 -10.74 20.38 -28.49
C PHE A 215 -11.30 19.94 -29.85
N GLU A 216 -12.56 19.58 -29.92
CA GLU A 216 -13.28 19.19 -31.16
C GLU A 216 -14.44 20.16 -31.49
N GLY A 217 -14.41 21.38 -30.97
CA GLY A 217 -15.49 22.35 -31.16
C GLY A 217 -16.79 21.88 -30.48
N GLU A 218 -17.91 21.99 -31.21
CA GLU A 218 -19.24 21.57 -30.71
C GLU A 218 -19.36 20.05 -30.46
N SER A 219 -18.42 19.22 -30.97
CA SER A 219 -18.39 17.77 -30.75
C SER A 219 -17.50 17.34 -29.59
N SER A 220 -16.99 18.28 -28.82
CA SER A 220 -16.19 17.96 -27.63
C SER A 220 -17.03 17.24 -26.58
N THR A 221 -16.50 16.17 -26.00
CA THR A 221 -17.16 15.37 -24.96
C THR A 221 -16.21 15.05 -23.82
N ILE A 222 -16.75 14.87 -22.61
CA ILE A 222 -15.97 14.50 -21.41
C ILE A 222 -15.34 13.11 -21.61
N ASN A 223 -16.04 12.15 -22.19
CA ASN A 223 -15.49 10.80 -22.46
C ASN A 223 -14.24 10.86 -23.36
N LYS A 224 -14.29 11.61 -24.45
CA LYS A 224 -13.10 11.79 -25.30
C LYS A 224 -11.99 12.59 -24.63
N LEU A 225 -12.34 13.58 -23.81
CA LEU A 225 -11.37 14.31 -23.01
C LEU A 225 -10.60 13.38 -22.07
N VAL A 226 -11.30 12.51 -21.35
CA VAL A 226 -10.71 11.52 -20.44
C VAL A 226 -9.76 10.59 -21.21
N THR A 227 -10.23 10.03 -22.31
CA THR A 227 -9.42 9.18 -23.20
C THR A 227 -8.17 9.92 -23.69
N HIS A 228 -8.30 11.18 -24.06
CA HIS A 228 -7.20 12.02 -24.50
C HIS A 228 -6.16 12.25 -23.41
N ILE A 229 -6.60 12.59 -22.19
CA ILE A 229 -5.71 12.80 -21.04
C ILE A 229 -4.94 11.51 -20.73
N LEU A 230 -5.63 10.38 -20.63
CA LEU A 230 -5.04 9.09 -20.25
C LEU A 230 -4.04 8.58 -21.29
N LEU A 231 -4.40 8.64 -22.58
CA LEU A 231 -3.49 8.23 -23.66
C LEU A 231 -2.29 9.17 -23.80
N THR A 232 -2.51 10.48 -23.68
CA THR A 232 -1.43 11.47 -23.70
C THR A 232 -0.46 11.24 -22.54
N ALA A 233 -0.96 11.01 -21.32
CA ALA A 233 -0.14 10.68 -20.15
C ALA A 233 0.69 9.40 -20.36
N THR A 234 0.09 8.37 -20.98
CA THR A 234 0.76 7.09 -21.21
C THR A 234 1.98 7.23 -22.15
N THR A 235 1.96 8.19 -23.09
CA THR A 235 3.09 8.42 -24.00
C THR A 235 4.37 8.88 -23.31
N ARG A 236 4.32 9.26 -22.04
CA ARG A 236 5.53 9.58 -21.26
C ARG A 236 6.47 8.38 -21.14
N THR A 237 5.93 7.19 -21.00
CA THR A 237 6.69 5.96 -20.75
C THR A 237 6.54 4.93 -21.87
N LEU A 238 5.51 5.03 -22.67
CA LEU A 238 5.23 4.14 -23.80
C LEU A 238 5.53 4.83 -25.15
N ARG A 239 6.23 4.14 -26.03
CA ARG A 239 6.50 4.65 -27.38
C ARG A 239 5.21 4.76 -28.21
N MET A 240 5.08 5.86 -28.95
CA MET A 240 3.90 6.20 -29.78
C MET A 240 3.52 5.09 -30.76
N GLU A 241 4.49 4.32 -31.30
CA GLU A 241 4.25 3.25 -32.24
C GLU A 241 3.29 2.18 -31.73
N TYR A 242 3.26 1.94 -30.41
CA TYR A 242 2.36 0.99 -29.76
C TYR A 242 0.92 1.50 -29.60
N LEU A 243 0.72 2.81 -29.80
CA LEU A 243 -0.58 3.47 -29.79
C LEU A 243 -1.08 3.85 -31.20
N SER A 244 -0.45 3.28 -32.24
CA SER A 244 -0.83 3.54 -33.64
C SER A 244 -2.33 3.36 -33.87
N GLY A 245 -2.94 4.33 -34.57
CA GLY A 245 -4.39 4.42 -34.79
C GLY A 245 -5.17 5.10 -33.66
N LEU A 246 -4.49 5.54 -32.58
CA LEU A 246 -5.06 6.38 -31.51
C LEU A 246 -4.45 7.78 -31.49
N ASP A 247 -3.71 8.14 -32.53
CA ASP A 247 -2.94 9.38 -32.65
C ASP A 247 -3.81 10.64 -32.45
N SER A 248 -5.09 10.59 -32.84
CA SER A 248 -6.04 11.71 -32.66
C SER A 248 -6.36 12.02 -31.18
N PHE A 249 -6.10 11.07 -30.29
CA PHE A 249 -6.28 11.25 -28.86
C PHE A 249 -4.99 11.63 -28.13
N ILE A 250 -3.92 12.01 -28.83
CA ILE A 250 -2.62 12.23 -28.21
C ILE A 250 -2.10 13.60 -28.54
N SER A 251 -1.64 14.33 -27.50
CA SER A 251 -1.01 15.63 -27.65
C SER A 251 0.36 15.66 -26.96
N THR A 252 1.43 15.41 -27.71
CA THR A 252 2.80 15.40 -27.18
C THR A 252 3.19 16.71 -26.44
N PRO A 253 2.78 17.93 -26.88
CA PRO A 253 3.10 19.14 -26.14
C PRO A 253 2.49 19.20 -24.74
N HIS A 254 1.37 18.50 -24.49
CA HIS A 254 0.63 18.52 -23.22
C HIS A 254 0.88 17.28 -22.35
N GLN A 255 1.83 16.45 -22.75
CA GLN A 255 2.18 15.19 -22.06
C GLN A 255 2.49 15.39 -20.57
N ALA A 256 3.25 16.44 -20.21
CA ALA A 256 3.64 16.70 -18.84
C ALA A 256 2.41 16.98 -17.96
N TRP A 257 1.53 17.87 -18.41
CA TRP A 257 0.31 18.21 -17.65
C TRP A 257 -0.60 16.99 -17.47
N CYS A 258 -0.85 16.25 -18.56
CA CYS A 258 -1.72 15.06 -18.51
C CYS A 258 -1.16 14.00 -17.58
N TYR A 259 0.16 13.79 -17.59
CA TYR A 259 0.80 12.81 -16.71
C TYR A 259 0.71 13.24 -15.24
N ASP A 260 1.00 14.50 -14.92
CA ASP A 260 0.90 15.02 -13.57
C ASP A 260 -0.53 14.92 -13.04
N PHE A 261 -1.52 15.31 -13.85
CA PHE A 261 -2.92 15.19 -13.52
C PHE A 261 -3.33 13.77 -13.14
N VAL A 262 -2.96 12.78 -13.95
CA VAL A 262 -3.27 11.37 -13.69
C VAL A 262 -2.53 10.85 -12.47
N SER A 263 -1.24 11.19 -12.32
CA SER A 263 -0.41 10.73 -11.21
C SER A 263 -0.90 11.28 -9.86
N GLU A 264 -1.30 12.56 -9.82
CA GLU A 264 -1.89 13.15 -8.62
C GLU A 264 -3.25 12.51 -8.26
N TRP A 265 -4.03 12.14 -9.26
CA TRP A 265 -5.30 11.45 -9.01
C TRP A 265 -5.08 10.03 -8.48
N ILE A 266 -4.12 9.29 -9.05
CA ILE A 266 -3.75 7.95 -8.57
C ILE A 266 -3.29 7.98 -7.11
N ALA A 267 -2.52 9.01 -6.73
CA ALA A 267 -2.02 9.17 -5.36
C ALA A 267 -3.06 9.73 -4.36
N GLY A 268 -4.18 10.25 -4.85
CA GLY A 268 -5.21 10.91 -4.04
C GLY A 268 -6.20 9.95 -3.39
N GLU A 269 -7.00 10.49 -2.45
CA GLU A 269 -8.01 9.73 -1.71
C GLU A 269 -9.12 9.15 -2.62
N ASN A 270 -9.43 9.80 -3.75
CA ASN A 270 -10.49 9.40 -4.69
C ASN A 270 -9.99 8.47 -5.81
N ARG A 271 -8.96 7.66 -5.54
CA ARG A 271 -8.39 6.70 -6.50
C ARG A 271 -9.43 5.74 -7.08
N GLN A 272 -10.44 5.36 -6.31
CA GLN A 272 -11.46 4.39 -6.75
C GLN A 272 -12.30 4.87 -7.94
N GLU A 273 -12.63 6.17 -7.98
CA GLU A 273 -13.34 6.77 -9.12
C GLU A 273 -12.53 6.66 -10.41
N LEU A 274 -11.22 6.92 -10.32
CA LEU A 274 -10.31 6.80 -11.45
C LEU A 274 -10.21 5.35 -11.96
N VAL A 275 -10.23 4.35 -11.07
CA VAL A 275 -10.17 2.92 -11.47
C VAL A 275 -11.33 2.56 -12.40
N GLU A 276 -12.54 3.00 -12.11
CA GLU A 276 -13.70 2.74 -12.97
C GLU A 276 -13.55 3.40 -14.35
N ILE A 277 -13.08 4.65 -14.35
CA ILE A 277 -12.81 5.40 -15.60
C ILE A 277 -11.75 4.68 -16.43
N LEU A 278 -10.64 4.26 -15.81
CA LEU A 278 -9.55 3.56 -16.48
C LEU A 278 -10.03 2.24 -17.09
N ARG A 279 -10.83 1.45 -16.37
CA ARG A 279 -11.39 0.19 -16.88
C ARG A 279 -12.28 0.41 -18.11
N ASN A 280 -13.13 1.44 -18.07
CA ASN A 280 -13.99 1.77 -19.22
C ASN A 280 -13.15 2.11 -20.45
N VAL A 281 -12.10 2.91 -20.32
CA VAL A 281 -11.20 3.25 -21.44
C VAL A 281 -10.39 2.03 -21.90
N GLU A 282 -9.92 1.19 -20.99
CA GLU A 282 -9.24 -0.08 -21.32
C GLU A 282 -10.12 -1.00 -22.18
N GLU A 283 -11.41 -1.12 -21.84
CA GLU A 283 -12.37 -1.94 -22.56
C GLU A 283 -12.75 -1.32 -23.91
N GLU A 284 -13.08 -0.02 -23.94
CA GLU A 284 -13.47 0.69 -25.18
C GLU A 284 -12.35 0.62 -26.24
N LEU A 285 -11.11 0.82 -25.85
CA LEU A 285 -9.95 0.81 -26.74
C LEU A 285 -9.27 -0.56 -26.87
N ILE A 286 -9.77 -1.56 -26.17
CA ILE A 286 -9.21 -2.93 -26.15
C ILE A 286 -7.71 -2.91 -25.82
N LEU A 287 -7.30 -2.07 -24.86
CA LEU A 287 -5.89 -1.80 -24.54
C LEU A 287 -5.14 -3.06 -24.10
N ARG A 288 -5.79 -3.94 -23.34
CA ARG A 288 -5.20 -5.22 -22.88
C ARG A 288 -4.70 -6.07 -24.07
N LYS A 289 -5.47 -6.18 -25.17
CA LYS A 289 -5.05 -6.91 -26.37
C LYS A 289 -3.86 -6.23 -27.04
N ARG A 290 -3.83 -4.91 -27.04
CA ARG A 290 -2.76 -4.11 -27.63
C ARG A 290 -1.47 -4.27 -26.82
N PHE A 291 -1.52 -4.10 -25.51
CA PHE A 291 -0.37 -4.17 -24.63
C PHE A 291 0.22 -5.58 -24.50
N LYS A 292 -0.57 -6.65 -24.68
CA LYS A 292 -0.03 -8.02 -24.77
C LYS A 292 0.99 -8.22 -25.90
N GLN A 293 1.03 -7.36 -26.89
CA GLN A 293 1.97 -7.42 -28.03
C GLN A 293 3.20 -6.53 -27.84
N VAL A 294 3.22 -5.71 -26.80
CA VAL A 294 4.33 -4.82 -26.46
C VAL A 294 5.42 -5.62 -25.74
N PRO A 295 6.71 -5.48 -26.11
CA PRO A 295 7.80 -6.12 -25.40
C PRO A 295 7.81 -5.77 -23.92
N LEU A 296 8.20 -6.72 -23.08
CA LEU A 296 8.20 -6.57 -21.62
C LEU A 296 8.98 -5.34 -21.17
N ASP A 297 10.17 -5.10 -21.73
CA ASP A 297 11.03 -3.97 -21.38
C ASP A 297 10.36 -2.61 -21.61
N ASP A 298 9.47 -2.51 -22.58
CA ASP A 298 8.72 -1.30 -22.88
C ASP A 298 7.46 -1.16 -22.01
N LEU A 299 6.94 -2.27 -21.47
CA LEU A 299 5.77 -2.26 -20.56
C LEU A 299 6.13 -1.92 -19.10
N VAL A 300 7.29 -2.36 -18.64
CA VAL A 300 7.66 -2.35 -17.22
C VAL A 300 7.62 -0.96 -16.58
N GLY A 301 7.81 0.10 -17.38
CA GLY A 301 7.77 1.50 -16.89
C GLY A 301 6.40 2.19 -16.96
N ILE A 302 5.36 1.53 -17.47
CA ILE A 302 4.05 2.16 -17.67
C ILE A 302 3.22 2.03 -16.40
N GLU A 303 2.60 3.13 -15.95
CA GLU A 303 1.84 3.15 -14.70
C GLU A 303 0.43 3.73 -14.80
N VAL A 304 0.01 4.25 -15.97
CA VAL A 304 -1.31 4.88 -16.12
C VAL A 304 -2.44 3.85 -16.00
N PHE A 305 -2.32 2.73 -16.71
CA PHE A 305 -3.39 1.72 -16.80
C PHE A 305 -3.11 0.47 -15.95
N PRO A 306 -4.07 0.03 -15.10
CA PRO A 306 -3.96 -1.21 -14.32
C PRO A 306 -3.68 -2.46 -15.17
N CYS A 307 -4.30 -2.59 -16.37
CA CYS A 307 -4.14 -3.75 -17.26
C CYS A 307 -2.69 -3.99 -17.73
N VAL A 308 -1.80 -3.03 -17.58
CA VAL A 308 -0.36 -3.20 -17.88
C VAL A 308 0.24 -4.28 -16.97
N ASN A 309 -0.08 -4.29 -15.67
CA ASN A 309 0.38 -5.34 -14.76
C ASN A 309 -0.11 -6.72 -15.19
N GLU A 310 -1.37 -6.83 -15.61
CA GLU A 310 -1.92 -8.10 -16.11
C GLU A 310 -1.20 -8.56 -17.38
N CYS A 311 -0.85 -7.63 -18.27
CA CYS A 311 -0.10 -7.95 -19.49
C CYS A 311 1.32 -8.43 -19.20
N ILE A 312 2.03 -7.76 -18.28
CA ILE A 312 3.37 -8.14 -17.81
C ILE A 312 3.34 -9.53 -17.19
N LEU A 313 2.45 -9.75 -16.21
CA LEU A 313 2.29 -11.03 -15.53
C LEU A 313 1.89 -12.15 -16.47
N THR A 314 0.99 -11.87 -17.43
CA THR A 314 0.61 -12.85 -18.47
C THR A 314 1.82 -13.29 -19.29
N GLN A 315 2.68 -12.36 -19.74
CA GLN A 315 3.88 -12.69 -20.50
C GLN A 315 4.84 -13.57 -19.67
N ILE A 316 5.19 -13.14 -18.48
CA ILE A 316 6.12 -13.86 -17.60
C ILE A 316 5.58 -15.24 -17.21
N MET A 317 4.34 -15.34 -16.76
CA MET A 317 3.74 -16.61 -16.34
C MET A 317 3.58 -17.58 -17.52
N THR A 318 3.32 -17.06 -18.72
CA THR A 318 3.31 -17.89 -19.94
C THR A 318 4.70 -18.45 -20.25
N GLU A 319 5.76 -17.66 -20.13
CA GLU A 319 7.13 -18.14 -20.29
C GLU A 319 7.48 -19.20 -19.25
N ILE A 320 7.15 -18.96 -17.96
CA ILE A 320 7.36 -19.93 -16.88
C ILE A 320 6.62 -21.24 -17.18
N SER A 321 5.37 -21.18 -17.62
CA SER A 321 4.57 -22.36 -17.97
C SER A 321 5.18 -23.14 -19.15
N ASN A 322 5.86 -22.44 -20.07
CA ASN A 322 6.62 -23.02 -21.18
C ASN A 322 8.06 -23.41 -20.79
N HIS A 323 8.34 -23.51 -19.50
CA HIS A 323 9.65 -23.88 -18.94
C HIS A 323 10.79 -22.88 -19.21
N ILE A 324 10.46 -21.63 -19.49
CA ILE A 324 11.44 -20.55 -19.67
C ILE A 324 11.38 -19.66 -18.43
N ILE A 325 12.41 -19.77 -17.57
CA ILE A 325 12.50 -18.96 -16.34
C ILE A 325 13.77 -18.13 -16.43
N ASN A 326 13.60 -16.84 -16.75
CA ASN A 326 14.70 -15.88 -16.74
C ASN A 326 14.70 -15.13 -15.40
N VAL A 327 15.62 -15.54 -14.52
CA VAL A 327 15.74 -15.03 -13.15
C VAL A 327 15.93 -13.51 -13.13
N ASP A 328 16.84 -12.99 -13.96
CA ASP A 328 17.17 -11.56 -13.99
C ASP A 328 15.99 -10.71 -14.49
N VAL A 329 15.30 -11.17 -15.53
CA VAL A 329 14.13 -10.47 -16.09
C VAL A 329 13.03 -10.40 -15.05
N ILE A 330 12.70 -11.52 -14.38
CA ILE A 330 11.65 -11.56 -13.36
C ILE A 330 12.01 -10.64 -12.19
N THR A 331 13.23 -10.78 -11.66
CA THR A 331 13.69 -9.99 -10.50
C THR A 331 13.68 -8.50 -10.82
N ASN A 332 14.25 -8.09 -11.95
CA ASN A 332 14.28 -6.68 -12.35
C ASN A 332 12.87 -6.11 -12.62
N THR A 333 11.97 -6.92 -13.19
CA THR A 333 10.58 -6.51 -13.42
C THR A 333 9.87 -6.27 -12.10
N VAL A 334 9.94 -7.21 -11.17
CA VAL A 334 9.31 -7.06 -9.84
C VAL A 334 9.87 -5.84 -9.12
N GLU A 335 11.20 -5.65 -9.10
CA GLU A 335 11.82 -4.50 -8.44
C GLU A 335 11.35 -3.15 -9.01
N LYS A 336 11.21 -3.04 -10.33
CA LYS A 336 10.68 -1.82 -10.96
C LYS A 336 9.21 -1.61 -10.66
N ARG A 337 8.40 -2.68 -10.77
CA ARG A 337 6.94 -2.58 -10.56
C ARG A 337 6.54 -2.25 -9.13
N ARG A 338 7.28 -2.73 -8.11
CA ARG A 338 7.03 -2.48 -6.68
C ARG A 338 6.92 -0.99 -6.31
N THR A 339 7.49 -0.10 -7.11
CA THR A 339 7.47 1.34 -6.86
C THR A 339 6.42 2.10 -7.66
N LEU A 340 5.72 1.42 -8.56
CA LEU A 340 4.74 2.02 -9.48
C LEU A 340 3.31 1.78 -9.00
N ALA A 341 2.40 2.61 -9.52
CA ALA A 341 0.97 2.48 -9.25
C ALA A 341 0.43 1.09 -9.63
N TRP A 342 -0.64 0.66 -8.97
CA TRP A 342 -1.37 -0.59 -9.21
C TRP A 342 -0.60 -1.88 -8.87
N TYR A 343 0.63 -1.80 -8.32
CA TYR A 343 1.36 -2.98 -7.87
C TYR A 343 0.63 -3.73 -6.77
N ASP A 344 0.15 -3.00 -5.76
CA ASP A 344 -0.51 -3.58 -4.58
C ASP A 344 -1.76 -4.40 -4.95
N ASP A 345 -2.44 -4.04 -6.04
CA ASP A 345 -3.65 -4.74 -6.50
C ASP A 345 -3.36 -6.16 -7.04
N VAL A 346 -2.11 -6.41 -7.45
CA VAL A 346 -1.63 -7.68 -8.02
C VAL A 346 -0.32 -8.17 -7.38
N GLU A 347 0.03 -7.63 -6.22
CA GLU A 347 1.26 -7.95 -5.48
C GLU A 347 1.48 -9.46 -5.35
N CYS A 348 0.43 -10.21 -5.00
CA CYS A 348 0.54 -11.66 -4.78
C CYS A 348 1.07 -12.41 -6.02
N TYR A 349 0.71 -12.00 -7.22
CA TYR A 349 1.24 -12.64 -8.44
C TYR A 349 2.72 -12.30 -8.65
N TYR A 350 3.12 -11.04 -8.43
CA TYR A 350 4.53 -10.64 -8.51
C TYR A 350 5.38 -11.32 -7.47
N GLU A 351 4.92 -11.38 -6.22
CA GLU A 351 5.62 -12.09 -5.16
C GLU A 351 5.75 -13.59 -5.46
N GLY A 352 4.69 -14.21 -6.00
CA GLY A 352 4.75 -15.61 -6.41
C GLY A 352 5.78 -15.89 -7.49
N ILE A 353 5.79 -15.13 -8.59
CA ILE A 353 6.80 -15.33 -9.65
C ILE A 353 8.23 -15.01 -9.19
N LEU A 354 8.38 -14.08 -8.24
CA LEU A 354 9.68 -13.81 -7.62
C LEU A 354 10.20 -15.04 -6.85
N GLN A 355 9.32 -15.77 -6.14
CA GLN A 355 9.73 -17.01 -5.49
C GLN A 355 10.13 -18.08 -6.52
N VAL A 356 9.43 -18.17 -7.66
CA VAL A 356 9.83 -19.07 -8.77
C VAL A 356 11.22 -18.71 -9.29
N ALA A 357 11.52 -17.43 -9.46
CA ALA A 357 12.87 -16.98 -9.86
C ALA A 357 13.94 -17.40 -8.84
N LYS A 358 13.66 -17.23 -7.54
CA LYS A 358 14.58 -17.66 -6.47
C LYS A 358 14.78 -19.17 -6.45
N MET A 359 13.71 -19.95 -6.63
CA MET A 359 13.80 -21.43 -6.74
C MET A 359 14.62 -21.85 -7.97
N GLN A 360 14.44 -21.16 -9.09
CA GLN A 360 15.22 -21.42 -10.30
C GLN A 360 16.71 -21.05 -10.12
N SER A 361 17.01 -19.94 -9.45
CA SER A 361 18.39 -19.57 -9.12
C SER A 361 19.04 -20.65 -8.26
N PHE A 362 18.35 -21.11 -7.23
CA PHE A 362 18.82 -22.21 -6.37
C PHE A 362 19.03 -23.51 -7.17
N PHE A 363 18.10 -23.84 -8.08
CA PHE A 363 18.26 -24.98 -8.98
C PHE A 363 19.52 -24.86 -9.85
N LEU A 364 19.78 -23.70 -10.42
CA LEU A 364 20.97 -23.46 -11.26
C LEU A 364 22.27 -23.58 -10.46
N GLU A 365 22.29 -23.06 -9.23
CA GLU A 365 23.43 -23.17 -8.31
C GLU A 365 23.74 -24.63 -7.95
N HIS A 366 22.73 -25.49 -7.84
CA HIS A 366 22.83 -26.91 -7.47
C HIS A 366 22.49 -27.86 -8.62
N SER A 367 22.62 -27.43 -9.87
CA SER A 367 22.24 -28.23 -11.06
C SER A 367 23.02 -29.52 -11.24
N ALA A 368 24.19 -29.64 -10.61
CA ALA A 368 24.93 -30.88 -10.56
C ALA A 368 24.34 -31.94 -9.62
N GLY A 369 23.34 -31.60 -8.82
CA GLY A 369 22.72 -32.43 -7.80
C GLY A 369 23.43 -32.35 -6.43
N PHE A 370 22.94 -33.14 -5.46
CA PHE A 370 23.48 -33.20 -4.10
C PHE A 370 24.33 -34.46 -3.94
N HIS A 371 25.61 -34.30 -3.70
CA HIS A 371 26.59 -35.43 -3.72
C HIS A 371 27.39 -35.57 -2.42
N THR A 372 27.01 -34.84 -1.38
CA THR A 372 27.66 -34.89 -0.09
C THR A 372 27.42 -36.30 0.55
N VAL A 373 28.43 -36.94 1.04
CA VAL A 373 28.39 -38.36 1.51
C VAL A 373 28.12 -38.45 3.01
N GLU A 374 28.64 -37.53 3.81
CA GLU A 374 28.54 -37.58 5.27
C GLU A 374 27.28 -36.87 5.75
N ALA A 375 26.48 -37.53 6.57
CA ALA A 375 25.22 -36.98 7.09
C ALA A 375 25.40 -35.62 7.80
N ARG A 376 26.43 -35.45 8.61
CA ARG A 376 26.75 -34.17 9.29
C ARG A 376 27.02 -33.02 8.32
N ASN A 377 27.62 -33.30 7.17
CA ASN A 377 27.92 -32.28 6.18
C ASN A 377 26.66 -31.86 5.41
N ILE A 378 25.78 -32.80 5.04
CA ILE A 378 24.46 -32.50 4.48
C ILE A 378 23.64 -31.70 5.48
N TRP A 379 23.66 -32.05 6.77
CA TRP A 379 23.03 -31.32 7.87
C TRP A 379 23.49 -29.85 7.90
N LYS A 380 24.81 -29.65 7.82
CA LYS A 380 25.40 -28.31 7.80
C LYS A 380 24.95 -27.53 6.57
N GLU A 381 25.04 -28.08 5.38
CA GLU A 381 24.62 -27.48 4.13
C GLU A 381 23.14 -27.14 4.16
N TYR A 382 22.30 -28.02 4.72
CA TYR A 382 20.88 -27.75 4.89
C TYR A 382 20.64 -26.52 5.82
N THR A 383 21.32 -26.47 6.96
CA THR A 383 21.12 -25.38 7.93
C THR A 383 21.77 -24.06 7.51
N GLU A 384 22.73 -24.05 6.60
CA GLU A 384 23.39 -22.86 6.09
C GLU A 384 22.73 -22.35 4.78
N ASP A 385 22.21 -23.25 3.93
CA ASP A 385 21.77 -22.91 2.58
C ASP A 385 20.45 -23.58 2.14
N TYR A 386 20.35 -24.93 2.19
CA TYR A 386 19.29 -25.65 1.49
C TYR A 386 17.88 -25.38 2.03
N TYR A 387 17.73 -24.99 3.31
CA TYR A 387 16.43 -24.61 3.90
C TYR A 387 15.76 -23.44 3.15
N ARG A 388 16.53 -22.64 2.39
CA ARG A 388 15.97 -21.53 1.61
C ARG A 388 14.99 -22.01 0.55
N MET A 389 15.20 -23.20 0.00
CA MET A 389 14.27 -23.79 -0.96
C MET A 389 12.90 -24.07 -0.33
N ASP A 390 12.89 -24.55 0.92
CA ASP A 390 11.66 -24.71 1.72
C ASP A 390 10.97 -23.36 1.96
N THR A 391 11.75 -22.32 2.23
CA THR A 391 11.23 -20.94 2.41
C THR A 391 10.58 -20.40 1.13
N TYR A 392 11.23 -20.55 -0.02
CA TYR A 392 10.70 -20.08 -1.30
C TYR A 392 9.41 -20.80 -1.68
N TYR A 393 9.37 -22.11 -1.45
CA TYR A 393 8.17 -22.91 -1.67
C TYR A 393 6.99 -22.44 -0.79
N ARG A 394 7.22 -22.24 0.50
CA ARG A 394 6.21 -21.72 1.42
C ARG A 394 5.70 -20.34 0.98
N HIS A 395 6.60 -19.41 0.66
CA HIS A 395 6.22 -18.06 0.22
C HIS A 395 5.47 -18.07 -1.11
N TYR A 396 5.84 -18.96 -2.04
CA TYR A 396 5.06 -19.12 -3.27
C TYR A 396 3.61 -19.53 -2.98
N HIS A 397 3.41 -20.54 -2.15
CA HIS A 397 2.05 -21.00 -1.83
C HIS A 397 1.26 -20.01 -0.96
N LEU A 398 1.91 -19.19 -0.16
CA LEU A 398 1.27 -18.04 0.50
C LEU A 398 0.77 -17.02 -0.52
N ALA A 399 1.59 -16.68 -1.50
CA ALA A 399 1.23 -15.77 -2.59
C ALA A 399 0.09 -16.36 -3.45
N PHE A 400 0.17 -17.65 -3.78
CA PHE A 400 -0.88 -18.37 -4.50
C PHE A 400 -2.20 -18.41 -3.71
N GLY A 401 -2.16 -18.67 -2.40
CA GLY A 401 -3.35 -18.61 -1.54
C GLY A 401 -4.00 -17.22 -1.49
N LYS A 402 -3.19 -16.16 -1.47
CA LYS A 402 -3.69 -14.78 -1.56
C LYS A 402 -4.35 -14.49 -2.91
N SER A 403 -3.79 -14.98 -4.03
CA SER A 403 -4.37 -14.75 -5.37
C SER A 403 -5.79 -15.32 -5.49
N LEU A 404 -6.06 -16.47 -4.87
CA LEU A 404 -7.41 -17.06 -4.84
C LEU A 404 -8.46 -16.18 -4.11
N THR A 405 -7.99 -15.28 -3.23
CA THR A 405 -8.85 -14.33 -2.52
C THR A 405 -9.05 -13.04 -3.30
N VAL A 406 -8.00 -12.57 -3.98
CA VAL A 406 -8.05 -11.38 -4.85
C VAL A 406 -8.96 -11.64 -6.06
N GLY A 407 -8.79 -12.80 -6.70
CA GLY A 407 -9.56 -13.25 -7.85
C GLY A 407 -9.33 -12.38 -9.09
N ASN A 408 -8.52 -12.83 -10.03
CA ASN A 408 -8.31 -12.17 -11.32
C ASN A 408 -8.47 -13.18 -12.46
N ASP A 409 -9.60 -13.11 -13.15
CA ASP A 409 -9.98 -14.05 -14.23
C ASP A 409 -8.92 -14.16 -15.34
N HIS A 410 -8.05 -13.16 -15.50
CA HIS A 410 -7.03 -13.15 -16.54
C HIS A 410 -5.71 -13.79 -16.11
N LEU A 411 -5.46 -13.89 -14.80
CA LEU A 411 -4.19 -14.34 -14.25
C LEU A 411 -4.29 -15.70 -13.53
N ASP A 412 -5.42 -16.02 -12.92
CA ASP A 412 -5.57 -17.17 -12.03
C ASP A 412 -5.27 -18.51 -12.72
N ASP A 413 -5.76 -18.73 -13.93
CA ASP A 413 -5.49 -19.97 -14.68
C ASP A 413 -4.00 -20.11 -15.04
N LEU A 414 -3.33 -19.01 -15.40
CA LEU A 414 -1.89 -19.02 -15.68
C LEU A 414 -1.08 -19.24 -14.40
N PHE A 415 -1.48 -18.60 -13.30
CA PHE A 415 -0.79 -18.76 -12.02
C PHE A 415 -0.91 -20.17 -11.49
N LYS A 416 -2.04 -20.83 -11.73
CA LYS A 416 -2.20 -22.27 -11.46
C LYS A 416 -1.26 -23.13 -12.30
N GLN A 417 -1.03 -22.81 -13.57
CA GLN A 417 -0.07 -23.51 -14.42
C GLN A 417 1.38 -23.33 -13.93
N VAL A 418 1.69 -22.14 -13.38
CA VAL A 418 2.99 -21.88 -12.74
C VAL A 418 3.23 -22.82 -11.55
N THR A 419 2.16 -23.19 -10.81
CA THR A 419 2.25 -24.14 -9.69
C THR A 419 2.85 -25.48 -10.10
N ASP A 420 2.52 -26.01 -11.29
CA ASP A 420 3.08 -27.27 -11.78
C ASP A 420 4.62 -27.19 -11.91
N LYS A 421 5.14 -26.02 -12.28
CA LYS A 421 6.58 -25.79 -12.37
C LYS A 421 7.23 -25.71 -10.98
N VAL A 422 6.58 -25.07 -10.04
CA VAL A 422 7.02 -25.00 -8.63
C VAL A 422 7.07 -26.40 -8.02
N GLU A 423 6.04 -27.22 -8.23
CA GLU A 423 6.03 -28.61 -7.78
C GLU A 423 7.16 -29.42 -8.41
N GLY A 424 7.46 -29.20 -9.70
CA GLY A 424 8.59 -29.83 -10.37
C GLY A 424 9.94 -29.50 -9.71
N LEU A 425 10.18 -28.23 -9.40
CA LEU A 425 11.40 -27.76 -8.75
C LEU A 425 11.50 -28.23 -7.29
N TYR A 426 10.41 -28.19 -6.54
CA TYR A 426 10.44 -28.53 -5.12
C TYR A 426 10.25 -30.03 -4.86
N THR A 427 9.10 -30.56 -5.28
CA THR A 427 8.71 -31.93 -4.90
C THR A 427 9.52 -32.97 -5.67
N HIS A 428 9.69 -32.81 -6.99
CA HIS A 428 10.35 -33.82 -7.81
C HIS A 428 11.87 -33.68 -7.80
N TRP A 429 12.42 -32.48 -7.86
CA TRP A 429 13.85 -32.30 -7.88
C TRP A 429 14.41 -32.13 -6.46
N PHE A 430 14.04 -31.08 -5.72
CA PHE A 430 14.69 -30.80 -4.43
C PHE A 430 14.44 -31.88 -3.39
N LEU A 431 13.18 -32.22 -3.11
CA LEU A 431 12.85 -33.24 -2.13
C LEU A 431 13.29 -34.66 -2.61
N GLY A 432 13.24 -34.92 -3.92
CA GLY A 432 13.70 -36.20 -4.49
C GLY A 432 15.21 -36.36 -4.38
N GLU A 433 15.97 -35.46 -4.99
CA GLU A 433 17.44 -35.56 -5.05
C GLU A 433 18.08 -35.39 -3.66
N LEU A 434 17.71 -34.35 -2.92
CA LEU A 434 18.25 -34.13 -1.57
C LEU A 434 17.80 -35.22 -0.60
N GLY A 435 16.53 -35.65 -0.68
CA GLY A 435 15.97 -36.68 0.19
C GLY A 435 16.64 -38.06 -0.03
N ASN A 436 16.94 -38.39 -1.29
CA ASN A 436 17.68 -39.62 -1.62
C ASN A 436 19.11 -39.55 -1.09
N ASN A 437 19.83 -38.47 -1.36
CA ASN A 437 21.19 -38.24 -0.87
C ASN A 437 21.23 -38.31 0.68
N TRP A 438 20.30 -37.64 1.35
CA TRP A 438 20.18 -37.67 2.82
C TRP A 438 19.87 -39.06 3.35
N SER A 439 18.90 -39.78 2.74
CA SER A 439 18.50 -41.12 3.19
C SER A 439 19.65 -42.10 3.10
N ASP A 440 20.49 -42.02 2.05
CA ASP A 440 21.68 -42.84 1.89
C ASP A 440 22.76 -42.50 2.91
N ALA A 441 23.01 -41.23 3.13
CA ALA A 441 24.04 -40.75 4.05
C ALA A 441 23.75 -41.07 5.52
N CYS A 442 22.47 -41.02 5.93
CA CYS A 442 22.10 -41.21 7.34
C CYS A 442 21.72 -42.68 7.70
N ALA A 443 21.50 -43.57 6.72
CA ALA A 443 20.95 -44.90 6.95
C ALA A 443 21.75 -45.75 7.96
N ASP A 444 23.07 -45.82 7.82
CA ASP A 444 23.92 -46.61 8.70
C ASP A 444 24.00 -46.05 10.12
N GLU A 445 24.04 -44.72 10.26
CA GLU A 445 24.04 -44.09 11.57
C GLU A 445 22.72 -44.30 12.32
N LEU A 446 21.58 -44.09 11.63
CA LEU A 446 20.25 -44.31 12.20
C LEU A 446 20.04 -45.77 12.57
N LYS A 447 20.46 -46.71 11.73
CA LYS A 447 20.39 -48.16 12.02
C LYS A 447 21.21 -48.55 13.24
N LYS A 448 22.41 -47.99 13.38
CA LYS A 448 23.35 -48.40 14.44
C LYS A 448 23.13 -47.64 15.75
N TYR A 449 22.86 -46.34 15.65
CA TYR A 449 22.82 -45.43 16.82
C TYR A 449 21.44 -44.84 17.09
N GLY A 450 20.52 -44.89 16.15
CA GLY A 450 19.20 -44.25 16.22
C GLY A 450 19.25 -42.71 16.14
N ARG A 451 20.40 -42.12 15.80
CA ARG A 451 20.65 -40.70 15.76
C ARG A 451 21.73 -40.33 14.76
N ILE A 452 21.79 -39.09 14.36
CA ILE A 452 22.85 -38.53 13.51
C ILE A 452 24.04 -38.17 14.41
N MET A 453 25.22 -38.63 14.05
CA MET A 453 26.41 -38.40 14.83
C MET A 453 27.02 -37.00 14.58
N GLU A 454 27.74 -36.49 15.56
CA GLU A 454 28.46 -35.21 15.49
C GLU A 454 27.59 -33.98 15.23
N VAL A 455 26.27 -34.08 15.44
CA VAL A 455 25.35 -32.93 15.51
C VAL A 455 24.73 -32.89 16.91
N PRO A 456 24.34 -31.70 17.40
CA PRO A 456 23.63 -31.60 18.68
C PRO A 456 22.35 -32.43 18.68
N GLN A 457 22.05 -33.06 19.81
CA GLN A 457 20.85 -33.90 19.94
C GLN A 457 19.77 -33.18 20.72
N GLN A 458 18.53 -33.38 20.39
CA GLN A 458 17.38 -32.76 21.05
C GLN A 458 17.26 -33.20 22.51
N GLU A 459 17.56 -34.45 22.80
CA GLU A 459 17.55 -35.01 24.15
C GLU A 459 18.57 -34.36 25.09
N ASP A 460 19.62 -33.72 24.56
CA ASP A 460 20.61 -32.99 25.35
C ASP A 460 20.22 -31.53 25.62
N PHE A 461 19.14 -31.05 25.04
CA PHE A 461 18.76 -29.59 25.05
C PHE A 461 18.71 -29.04 26.47
N TYR A 462 18.01 -29.69 27.39
CA TYR A 462 17.89 -29.17 28.77
C TYR A 462 19.26 -29.06 29.44
N ASN A 463 20.08 -30.09 29.33
CA ASN A 463 21.39 -30.16 29.96
C ASN A 463 22.38 -29.15 29.35
N GLN A 464 22.32 -28.91 28.07
CA GLN A 464 23.25 -27.99 27.35
C GLN A 464 22.81 -26.52 27.39
N LYS A 465 21.51 -26.24 27.38
CA LYS A 465 20.99 -24.88 27.18
C LYS A 465 20.30 -24.31 28.43
N VAL A 466 19.70 -25.14 29.27
CA VAL A 466 18.88 -24.69 30.40
C VAL A 466 19.57 -24.87 31.73
N LYS A 467 20.17 -26.07 31.92
CA LYS A 467 20.85 -26.41 33.16
C LYS A 467 22.16 -25.63 33.30
N GLY A 468 22.30 -24.88 34.38
CA GLY A 468 23.53 -24.12 34.67
C GLY A 468 23.54 -22.68 34.19
N GLU A 469 22.45 -22.20 33.62
CA GLU A 469 22.29 -20.75 33.39
C GLU A 469 22.10 -20.02 34.73
N ASP A 470 22.91 -18.98 34.95
CA ASP A 470 22.88 -18.17 36.21
C ASP A 470 21.66 -17.27 36.28
N ASN A 471 21.00 -17.02 35.17
CA ASN A 471 19.83 -16.13 35.09
C ASN A 471 18.57 -16.95 34.79
N ARG A 472 17.41 -16.35 35.06
CA ARG A 472 16.12 -16.90 34.65
C ARG A 472 16.11 -17.19 33.15
N VAL A 473 15.72 -18.41 32.80
CA VAL A 473 15.64 -18.93 31.43
C VAL A 473 14.19 -19.11 31.04
N PHE A 474 13.86 -18.63 29.85
CA PHE A 474 12.60 -18.89 29.18
C PHE A 474 12.83 -19.82 27.99
N VAL A 475 12.01 -20.84 27.86
CA VAL A 475 12.03 -21.76 26.74
C VAL A 475 10.66 -21.73 26.06
N ILE A 476 10.63 -21.30 24.82
CA ILE A 476 9.42 -21.37 23.97
C ILE A 476 9.55 -22.62 23.11
N ILE A 477 8.59 -23.54 23.23
CA ILE A 477 8.51 -24.73 22.40
C ILE A 477 7.28 -24.54 21.52
N SER A 478 7.53 -24.37 20.23
CA SER A 478 6.48 -24.25 19.22
C SER A 478 6.33 -25.58 18.48
N ASP A 479 5.15 -26.19 18.62
CA ASP A 479 4.82 -27.46 18.01
C ASP A 479 4.90 -27.36 16.48
N ALA A 480 5.64 -28.27 15.87
CA ALA A 480 5.91 -28.35 14.45
C ALA A 480 6.56 -27.07 13.83
N LEU A 481 7.38 -26.32 14.59
CA LEU A 481 8.13 -25.19 14.05
C LEU A 481 9.31 -25.69 13.19
N ARG A 482 9.13 -25.70 11.87
CA ARG A 482 10.14 -26.10 10.88
C ARG A 482 11.36 -25.17 10.89
N TYR A 483 12.55 -25.70 10.56
CA TYR A 483 13.79 -24.91 10.59
C TYR A 483 13.74 -23.63 9.76
N GLU A 484 13.19 -23.67 8.54
CA GLU A 484 13.10 -22.47 7.67
C GLU A 484 12.19 -21.39 8.24
N VAL A 485 11.10 -21.78 8.94
CA VAL A 485 10.22 -20.83 9.63
C VAL A 485 10.96 -20.18 10.80
N ALA A 486 11.71 -20.97 11.54
CA ALA A 486 12.57 -20.49 12.62
C ALA A 486 13.71 -19.59 12.11
N ALA A 487 14.25 -19.86 10.92
CA ALA A 487 15.25 -19.01 10.28
C ALA A 487 14.67 -17.64 9.93
N SER A 488 13.46 -17.60 9.38
CA SER A 488 12.71 -16.36 9.12
C SER A 488 12.42 -15.59 10.41
N LEU A 489 12.01 -16.27 11.47
CA LEU A 489 11.81 -15.69 12.82
C LEU A 489 13.12 -15.13 13.39
N ALA A 490 14.20 -15.86 13.32
CA ALA A 490 15.51 -15.43 13.85
C ALA A 490 16.01 -14.18 13.12
N GLU A 491 15.81 -14.09 11.82
CA GLU A 491 16.15 -12.90 11.04
C GLU A 491 15.34 -11.68 11.50
N GLN A 492 14.02 -11.82 11.71
CA GLN A 492 13.19 -10.73 12.22
C GLN A 492 13.57 -10.31 13.64
N LEU A 493 13.88 -11.27 14.52
CA LEU A 493 14.32 -10.99 15.88
C LEU A 493 15.69 -10.28 15.93
N ARG A 494 16.62 -10.55 14.97
CA ARG A 494 17.90 -9.85 14.85
C ARG A 494 17.72 -8.37 14.53
N ARG A 495 16.65 -8.02 13.85
CA ARG A 495 16.32 -6.62 13.50
C ARG A 495 15.72 -5.84 14.68
N GLU A 496 15.39 -6.49 15.80
CA GLU A 496 14.90 -5.80 16.98
C GLU A 496 16.04 -5.10 17.75
N THR A 497 15.78 -3.87 18.21
CA THR A 497 16.75 -3.11 19.03
C THR A 497 17.12 -3.86 20.31
N GLN A 498 18.39 -3.85 20.67
CA GLN A 498 18.93 -4.46 21.88
C GLN A 498 18.84 -6.01 21.89
N SER A 499 18.72 -6.65 20.75
CA SER A 499 18.72 -8.10 20.63
C SER A 499 20.08 -8.65 20.18
N LYS A 500 20.43 -9.82 20.71
CA LYS A 500 21.49 -10.68 20.18
C LYS A 500 20.86 -12.03 19.90
N VAL A 501 20.84 -12.46 18.66
CA VAL A 501 20.15 -13.66 18.21
C VAL A 501 21.12 -14.56 17.45
N SER A 502 21.15 -15.83 17.81
CA SER A 502 21.81 -16.88 17.04
C SER A 502 20.81 -17.99 16.73
N LEU A 503 20.95 -18.58 15.54
CA LEU A 503 20.19 -19.74 15.12
C LEU A 503 21.14 -20.93 15.05
N GLY A 504 20.79 -21.99 15.72
CA GLY A 504 21.40 -23.29 15.65
C GLY A 504 20.36 -24.38 15.37
N SER A 505 20.77 -25.62 15.44
CA SER A 505 19.88 -26.76 15.25
C SER A 505 20.28 -27.94 16.14
N CYS A 506 19.34 -28.85 16.37
CA CYS A 506 19.59 -30.14 16.96
C CYS A 506 18.80 -31.23 16.22
N ALA A 507 19.31 -32.47 16.26
CA ALA A 507 18.62 -33.60 15.65
C ALA A 507 17.44 -34.02 16.52
N GLY A 508 16.24 -33.99 15.93
CA GLY A 508 15.02 -34.47 16.58
C GLY A 508 15.09 -35.95 16.86
N ILE A 509 14.55 -36.37 18.01
CA ILE A 509 14.46 -37.80 18.39
C ILE A 509 13.47 -38.50 17.46
N PHE A 510 13.85 -39.72 17.03
CA PHE A 510 12.97 -40.53 16.18
C PHE A 510 12.01 -41.41 17.01
N PRO A 511 10.72 -41.50 16.61
CA PRO A 511 10.04 -40.79 15.57
C PRO A 511 9.89 -39.29 15.88
N THR A 512 10.01 -38.44 14.86
CA THR A 512 9.90 -36.96 14.98
C THR A 512 8.45 -36.51 15.13
N ILE A 513 7.85 -36.84 16.27
CA ILE A 513 6.45 -36.51 16.62
C ILE A 513 6.37 -35.90 18.02
N THR A 514 5.29 -35.21 18.27
CA THR A 514 5.04 -34.40 19.48
C THR A 514 5.38 -35.14 20.78
N LYS A 515 4.94 -36.39 20.97
CA LYS A 515 5.16 -37.09 22.24
C LYS A 515 6.63 -37.40 22.51
N PHE A 516 7.45 -37.67 21.48
CA PHE A 516 8.89 -37.92 21.61
C PHE A 516 9.68 -36.63 21.74
N GLY A 517 9.45 -35.68 20.82
CA GLY A 517 10.14 -34.39 20.82
C GLY A 517 9.89 -33.57 22.08
N MET A 518 8.66 -33.52 22.55
CA MET A 518 8.32 -32.83 23.80
C MET A 518 9.00 -33.50 25.01
N ALA A 519 9.11 -34.83 25.03
CA ALA A 519 9.81 -35.54 26.09
C ALA A 519 11.31 -35.26 26.06
N ALA A 520 11.92 -35.25 24.89
CA ALA A 520 13.35 -34.98 24.70
C ALA A 520 13.77 -33.59 25.17
N LEU A 521 12.90 -32.61 25.13
CA LEU A 521 13.17 -31.23 25.57
C LEU A 521 13.02 -31.03 27.10
N LEU A 522 12.47 -32.03 27.79
CA LEU A 522 12.33 -31.99 29.27
C LEU A 522 13.62 -32.45 29.96
N PRO A 523 13.84 -32.08 31.23
CA PRO A 523 14.94 -32.60 32.00
C PRO A 523 14.80 -34.08 32.26
N HIS A 524 15.86 -34.89 31.95
CA HIS A 524 15.93 -36.31 32.18
C HIS A 524 17.38 -36.77 32.20
N LYS A 525 17.63 -37.91 32.82
CA LYS A 525 18.86 -38.68 32.68
C LYS A 525 18.67 -39.75 31.63
N GLN A 526 17.47 -40.33 31.58
CA GLN A 526 17.12 -41.41 30.68
C GLN A 526 15.64 -41.25 30.25
N LEU A 527 15.40 -41.35 28.95
CA LEU A 527 14.07 -41.55 28.40
C LEU A 527 13.80 -43.06 28.28
N SER A 528 12.59 -43.47 28.55
CA SER A 528 12.14 -44.85 28.40
C SER A 528 10.73 -44.92 27.88
N VAL A 529 10.34 -46.06 27.33
CA VAL A 529 9.01 -46.29 26.80
C VAL A 529 8.18 -47.08 27.81
N GLY A 530 6.94 -46.63 27.98
CA GLY A 530 5.91 -47.37 28.71
C GLY A 530 4.72 -47.68 27.81
N GLU A 531 3.98 -48.72 28.09
CA GLU A 531 2.71 -49.00 27.42
C GLU A 531 1.55 -48.59 28.33
N ARG A 532 0.59 -47.93 27.74
CA ARG A 532 -0.70 -47.62 28.36
C ARG A 532 -1.63 -48.85 28.31
N SER A 533 -2.69 -48.81 29.11
CA SER A 533 -3.69 -49.88 29.12
C SER A 533 -4.39 -50.13 27.78
N ASN A 534 -4.38 -49.16 26.89
CA ASN A 534 -4.93 -49.24 25.53
C ASN A 534 -3.90 -49.71 24.49
N GLY A 535 -2.66 -50.01 24.90
CA GLY A 535 -1.55 -50.44 24.03
C GLY A 535 -0.74 -49.29 23.42
N ASP A 536 -1.14 -48.01 23.61
CA ASP A 536 -0.39 -46.87 23.10
C ASP A 536 0.92 -46.66 23.83
N LEU A 537 1.97 -46.30 23.12
CA LEU A 537 3.25 -45.96 23.72
C LEU A 537 3.21 -44.59 24.41
N GLN A 538 3.74 -44.55 25.63
CA GLN A 538 4.04 -43.28 26.32
C GLN A 538 5.52 -43.15 26.59
N ILE A 539 6.01 -41.91 26.64
CA ILE A 539 7.40 -41.62 26.92
C ILE A 539 7.55 -41.20 28.39
N LEU A 540 8.51 -41.78 29.05
CA LEU A 540 8.81 -41.51 30.46
C LEU A 540 10.17 -40.84 30.59
N ALA A 541 10.26 -39.76 31.31
CA ALA A 541 11.48 -39.11 31.74
C ALA A 541 11.80 -39.55 33.17
N ASP A 542 12.85 -40.31 33.35
CA ASP A 542 13.23 -40.93 34.65
C ASP A 542 12.04 -41.62 35.36
N GLY A 543 11.20 -42.30 34.57
CA GLY A 543 10.02 -43.03 35.08
C GLY A 543 8.75 -42.17 35.22
N MET A 544 8.79 -40.86 34.99
CA MET A 544 7.62 -39.98 35.04
C MET A 544 7.05 -39.76 33.63
N SER A 545 5.73 -39.81 33.51
CA SER A 545 5.06 -39.50 32.25
C SER A 545 5.33 -38.04 31.78
N THR A 546 5.63 -37.89 30.48
CA THR A 546 5.88 -36.59 29.83
C THR A 546 4.66 -36.05 29.10
N ASP A 547 3.48 -36.64 29.32
CA ASP A 547 2.23 -36.14 28.78
C ASP A 547 1.99 -34.69 29.19
N ALA A 548 1.24 -33.91 28.36
CA ALA A 548 1.03 -32.47 28.54
C ALA A 548 0.69 -32.07 29.99
N GLY A 549 -0.17 -32.82 30.67
CA GLY A 549 -0.56 -32.57 32.07
C GLY A 549 0.52 -32.81 33.11
N ASN A 550 1.61 -33.50 32.74
CA ASN A 550 2.71 -33.88 33.67
C ASN A 550 4.02 -33.11 33.41
N ARG A 551 4.15 -32.39 32.32
CA ARG A 551 5.39 -31.65 31.95
C ARG A 551 5.85 -30.69 33.05
N ASP A 552 4.92 -29.99 33.71
CA ASP A 552 5.22 -29.13 34.85
C ASP A 552 5.80 -29.89 36.03
N LYS A 553 5.33 -31.11 36.30
CA LYS A 553 5.87 -31.99 37.37
C LYS A 553 7.27 -32.48 37.05
N VAL A 554 7.53 -32.84 35.75
CA VAL A 554 8.87 -33.29 35.32
C VAL A 554 9.88 -32.13 35.46
N LEU A 555 9.52 -30.92 35.09
CA LEU A 555 10.39 -29.76 35.28
C LEU A 555 10.67 -29.51 36.78
N LYS A 556 9.65 -29.52 37.62
CA LYS A 556 9.77 -29.30 39.07
C LYS A 556 10.53 -30.38 39.78
N ALA A 557 10.54 -31.60 39.28
CA ALA A 557 11.36 -32.68 39.84
C ALA A 557 12.86 -32.39 39.74
N THR A 558 13.29 -31.68 38.73
CA THR A 558 14.68 -31.26 38.50
C THR A 558 14.97 -29.89 39.14
N ASN A 559 14.09 -28.93 38.96
CA ASN A 559 14.18 -27.59 39.56
C ASN A 559 12.80 -27.19 40.05
N ILE A 560 12.63 -27.10 41.38
CA ILE A 560 11.35 -26.75 42.02
C ILE A 560 10.83 -25.36 41.61
N ASN A 561 11.71 -24.45 41.23
CA ASN A 561 11.41 -23.11 40.76
C ASN A 561 11.17 -23.10 39.23
N SER A 562 10.48 -24.09 38.69
CA SER A 562 10.13 -24.21 37.28
C SER A 562 8.63 -24.14 37.10
N VAL A 563 8.19 -23.69 35.92
CA VAL A 563 6.78 -23.72 35.53
C VAL A 563 6.62 -24.00 34.04
N ALA A 564 5.59 -24.79 33.69
CA ALA A 564 5.15 -25.05 32.31
C ALA A 564 3.83 -24.29 32.06
N LEU A 565 3.81 -23.42 31.08
CA LEU A 565 2.68 -22.58 30.67
C LEU A 565 2.28 -22.90 29.24
N LYS A 566 1.01 -22.72 28.88
CA LYS A 566 0.56 -22.73 27.50
C LYS A 566 0.31 -21.29 27.03
N TYR A 567 0.78 -20.93 25.86
CA TYR A 567 0.60 -19.58 25.34
C TYR A 567 -0.87 -19.19 25.24
N LYS A 568 -1.73 -20.08 24.74
CA LYS A 568 -3.17 -19.82 24.64
C LYS A 568 -3.87 -19.50 25.98
N ASP A 569 -3.34 -20.03 27.08
CA ASP A 569 -3.90 -19.77 28.41
C ASP A 569 -3.45 -18.39 28.94
N ILE A 570 -2.19 -18.00 28.66
CA ILE A 570 -1.63 -16.73 29.15
C ILE A 570 -1.92 -15.53 28.25
N ALA A 571 -2.14 -15.72 26.96
CA ALA A 571 -2.36 -14.65 26.00
C ALA A 571 -3.53 -13.70 26.40
N PRO A 572 -4.71 -14.21 26.81
CA PRO A 572 -5.86 -13.35 27.20
C PRO A 572 -5.72 -12.71 28.58
N MET A 573 -4.73 -13.13 29.42
CA MET A 573 -4.57 -12.65 30.78
C MET A 573 -4.07 -11.20 30.81
N LYS A 574 -4.35 -10.50 31.89
CA LYS A 574 -3.77 -9.19 32.19
C LYS A 574 -2.31 -9.33 32.63
N ARG A 575 -1.51 -8.28 32.42
CA ARG A 575 -0.09 -8.23 32.77
C ARG A 575 0.21 -8.70 34.19
N ALA A 576 -0.58 -8.25 35.20
CA ALA A 576 -0.38 -8.60 36.58
C ALA A 576 -0.57 -10.10 36.83
N GLU A 577 -1.57 -10.71 36.20
CA GLU A 577 -1.87 -12.15 36.28
C GLU A 577 -0.74 -12.96 35.65
N ARG A 578 -0.32 -12.61 34.43
CA ARG A 578 0.82 -13.24 33.76
C ARG A 578 2.11 -13.18 34.63
N SER A 579 2.41 -11.97 35.15
CA SER A 579 3.62 -11.78 35.96
C SER A 579 3.61 -12.59 37.26
N ALA A 580 2.44 -12.84 37.86
CA ALA A 580 2.29 -13.66 39.06
C ALA A 580 2.66 -15.14 38.79
N LEU A 581 2.37 -15.67 37.62
CA LEU A 581 2.67 -17.06 37.24
C LEU A 581 4.17 -17.37 37.20
N VAL A 582 4.99 -16.39 36.86
CA VAL A 582 6.45 -16.57 36.67
C VAL A 582 7.26 -15.98 37.84
N LYS A 583 6.59 -15.44 38.86
CA LYS A 583 7.27 -14.84 40.02
C LYS A 583 8.04 -15.91 40.79
N GLY A 584 9.35 -15.70 40.96
CA GLY A 584 10.23 -16.63 41.70
C GLY A 584 10.62 -17.88 40.89
N MET A 585 10.26 -17.98 39.61
CA MET A 585 10.67 -19.10 38.76
C MET A 585 12.03 -18.82 38.13
N ASP A 586 12.90 -19.87 38.08
CA ASP A 586 14.20 -19.83 37.40
C ASP A 586 14.08 -20.32 35.96
N VAL A 587 13.21 -21.32 35.75
CA VAL A 587 12.97 -21.93 34.42
C VAL A 587 11.49 -21.83 34.07
N VAL A 588 11.18 -21.23 32.91
CA VAL A 588 9.81 -21.05 32.44
C VAL A 588 9.68 -21.63 31.02
N TYR A 589 8.91 -22.70 30.88
CA TYR A 589 8.57 -23.28 29.59
C TYR A 589 7.23 -22.71 29.11
N ILE A 590 7.17 -22.28 27.85
CA ILE A 590 5.95 -21.76 27.23
C ILE A 590 5.71 -22.61 25.98
N TYR A 591 4.64 -23.38 26.00
CA TYR A 591 4.21 -24.23 24.89
C TYR A 591 3.29 -23.43 23.94
N HIS A 592 3.59 -23.54 22.66
CA HIS A 592 2.90 -22.88 21.58
C HIS A 592 2.56 -23.91 20.51
N ASP A 593 1.34 -23.93 19.98
CA ASP A 593 0.79 -25.01 19.17
C ASP A 593 0.14 -24.56 17.84
N LYS A 594 0.49 -23.36 17.34
CA LYS A 594 -0.20 -22.72 16.20
C LYS A 594 -0.14 -23.50 14.90
N VAL A 595 1.03 -24.04 14.53
CA VAL A 595 1.23 -24.72 13.24
C VAL A 595 0.56 -26.10 13.27
N ASP A 596 0.77 -26.88 14.32
CA ASP A 596 0.19 -28.23 14.43
C ASP A 596 -1.33 -28.16 14.55
N GLU A 597 -1.89 -27.23 15.35
CA GLU A 597 -3.33 -27.01 15.47
C GLU A 597 -3.98 -26.67 14.12
N ALA A 598 -3.32 -25.84 13.29
CA ALA A 598 -3.82 -25.49 11.96
C ALA A 598 -3.85 -26.71 11.02
N SER A 599 -2.86 -27.58 11.09
CA SER A 599 -2.77 -28.80 10.26
C SER A 599 -3.94 -29.75 10.48
N HIS A 600 -4.47 -29.81 11.69
CA HIS A 600 -5.66 -30.59 12.03
C HIS A 600 -6.96 -29.99 11.47
N THR A 601 -6.96 -28.72 11.11
CA THR A 601 -8.13 -28.03 10.56
C THR A 601 -8.19 -28.15 9.04
N SER A 602 -7.08 -27.81 8.37
CA SER A 602 -6.92 -27.93 6.92
C SER A 602 -5.45 -27.82 6.53
N ASP A 603 -4.99 -28.72 5.66
CA ASP A 603 -3.63 -28.68 5.13
C ASP A 603 -3.29 -27.34 4.46
N SER A 604 -4.27 -26.64 3.85
CA SER A 604 -4.09 -25.34 3.21
C SER A 604 -3.77 -24.21 4.19
N MET A 605 -4.07 -24.39 5.47
CA MET A 605 -3.82 -23.37 6.51
C MET A 605 -2.44 -23.48 7.14
N VAL A 606 -1.66 -24.50 6.80
CA VAL A 606 -0.34 -24.74 7.42
C VAL A 606 0.64 -23.58 7.14
N PHE A 607 0.75 -23.13 5.92
CA PHE A 607 1.68 -22.04 5.58
C PHE A 607 1.24 -20.66 6.14
N PRO A 608 -0.03 -20.26 6.07
CA PRO A 608 -0.50 -19.10 6.82
C PRO A 608 -0.22 -19.19 8.32
N ALA A 609 -0.43 -20.37 8.93
CA ALA A 609 -0.15 -20.58 10.34
C ALA A 609 1.34 -20.46 10.69
N CYS A 610 2.26 -20.74 9.76
CA CYS A 610 3.69 -20.50 9.96
C CYS A 610 3.98 -19.00 10.13
N ASP A 611 3.38 -18.12 9.34
CA ASP A 611 3.55 -16.68 9.47
C ASP A 611 2.89 -16.15 10.76
N ASP A 612 1.70 -16.65 11.08
CA ASP A 612 1.04 -16.35 12.36
C ASP A 612 1.91 -16.78 13.55
N ALA A 613 2.54 -17.98 13.48
CA ALA A 613 3.41 -18.48 14.51
C ALA A 613 4.63 -17.57 14.74
N ILE A 614 5.21 -17.04 13.67
CA ILE A 614 6.30 -16.06 13.77
C ILE A 614 5.83 -14.84 14.58
N GLU A 615 4.67 -14.26 14.25
CA GLU A 615 4.16 -13.09 14.96
C GLU A 615 3.77 -13.40 16.42
N GLU A 616 3.14 -14.54 16.68
CA GLU A 616 2.81 -14.96 18.04
C GLU A 616 4.06 -15.20 18.89
N ILE A 617 5.10 -15.85 18.36
CA ILE A 617 6.37 -16.05 19.07
C ILE A 617 7.08 -14.72 19.34
N LYS A 618 7.10 -13.78 18.39
CA LYS A 618 7.60 -12.43 18.63
C LYS A 618 6.84 -11.74 19.77
N ASN A 619 5.51 -11.92 19.82
CA ASN A 619 4.71 -11.40 20.92
C ASN A 619 5.05 -12.06 22.28
N ILE A 620 5.27 -13.38 22.31
CA ILE A 620 5.74 -14.08 23.51
C ILE A 620 7.09 -13.50 23.97
N VAL A 621 8.04 -13.27 23.05
CA VAL A 621 9.34 -12.65 23.37
C VAL A 621 9.16 -11.25 23.95
N ARG A 622 8.23 -10.44 23.41
CA ARG A 622 7.89 -9.10 23.94
C ARG A 622 7.30 -9.17 25.35
N ILE A 623 6.40 -10.12 25.61
CA ILE A 623 5.84 -10.38 26.95
C ILE A 623 6.97 -10.76 27.92
N ILE A 624 7.85 -11.68 27.56
CA ILE A 624 8.98 -12.09 28.36
C ILE A 624 9.87 -10.90 28.72
N ARG A 625 10.22 -10.08 27.72
CA ARG A 625 11.07 -8.91 27.91
C ARG A 625 10.42 -7.83 28.79
N ASN A 626 9.19 -7.47 28.46
CA ASN A 626 8.55 -6.27 29.01
C ASN A 626 7.78 -6.53 30.32
N GLU A 627 7.26 -7.76 30.51
CA GLU A 627 6.42 -8.09 31.66
C GLU A 627 7.12 -9.01 32.64
N PHE A 628 7.89 -9.99 32.14
CA PHE A 628 8.58 -10.97 32.98
C PHE A 628 10.02 -10.56 33.31
N SER A 629 10.51 -9.46 32.74
CA SER A 629 11.90 -9.00 32.87
C SER A 629 12.92 -10.07 32.45
N GLY A 630 12.55 -10.95 31.53
CA GLY A 630 13.41 -11.99 30.96
C GLY A 630 14.45 -11.42 30.01
N THR A 631 15.64 -11.95 30.05
CA THR A 631 16.73 -11.56 29.13
C THR A 631 17.29 -12.72 28.32
N ARG A 632 17.06 -13.96 28.74
CA ARG A 632 17.51 -15.16 28.04
C ARG A 632 16.30 -15.97 27.61
N VAL A 633 16.16 -16.17 26.33
CA VAL A 633 15.06 -16.95 25.72
C VAL A 633 15.63 -17.93 24.73
N TYR A 634 15.24 -19.18 24.85
CA TYR A 634 15.45 -20.22 23.84
C TYR A 634 14.12 -20.48 23.13
N ILE A 635 14.14 -20.53 21.80
CA ILE A 635 12.97 -20.88 21.00
C ILE A 635 13.34 -22.14 20.20
N THR A 636 12.55 -23.19 20.36
CA THR A 636 12.79 -24.47 19.71
C THR A 636 11.46 -25.12 19.31
N ALA A 637 11.55 -26.28 18.67
CA ALA A 637 10.42 -27.12 18.32
C ALA A 637 10.60 -28.56 18.88
N ASP A 638 9.50 -29.25 18.95
CA ASP A 638 9.52 -30.70 19.24
C ASP A 638 9.88 -31.53 17.99
N HIS A 639 9.43 -31.10 16.82
CA HIS A 639 9.79 -31.63 15.50
C HIS A 639 9.56 -30.60 14.42
N GLY A 640 10.02 -30.89 13.19
CA GLY A 640 9.58 -30.17 12.00
C GLY A 640 8.51 -30.98 11.26
N PHE A 641 8.25 -30.61 10.00
CA PHE A 641 7.26 -31.29 9.17
C PHE A 641 7.66 -31.31 7.70
N LEU A 642 7.13 -32.28 6.97
CA LEU A 642 7.17 -32.33 5.52
C LEU A 642 5.82 -31.90 4.96
N TYR A 643 5.82 -30.97 4.02
CA TYR A 643 4.61 -30.51 3.37
C TYR A 643 4.78 -30.48 1.85
N THR A 644 3.78 -30.99 1.13
CA THR A 644 3.66 -30.91 -0.32
C THR A 644 2.25 -30.42 -0.66
N TYR A 645 2.13 -29.43 -1.52
CA TYR A 645 0.84 -28.82 -1.85
C TYR A 645 -0.02 -29.71 -2.76
N SER A 646 0.60 -30.27 -3.80
CA SER A 646 -0.08 -31.12 -4.77
C SER A 646 -0.43 -32.50 -4.21
N PRO A 647 -1.51 -33.15 -4.66
CA PRO A 647 -1.82 -34.52 -4.30
C PRO A 647 -0.66 -35.45 -4.67
N LEU A 648 -0.31 -36.35 -3.74
CA LEU A 648 0.78 -37.28 -3.96
C LEU A 648 0.41 -38.36 -4.99
N SER A 649 1.35 -38.62 -5.89
CA SER A 649 1.30 -39.74 -6.82
C SER A 649 1.41 -41.10 -6.08
N GLU A 650 1.04 -42.18 -6.74
CA GLU A 650 1.08 -43.52 -6.08
C GLU A 650 2.51 -43.99 -5.82
N ASP A 651 3.48 -43.60 -6.64
CA ASP A 651 4.91 -43.89 -6.46
C ASP A 651 5.54 -43.16 -5.26
N ALA A 652 4.95 -42.05 -4.81
CA ALA A 652 5.31 -41.37 -3.57
C ALA A 652 4.70 -42.04 -2.30
N LYS A 653 4.12 -43.23 -2.44
CA LYS A 653 3.48 -44.00 -1.37
C LYS A 653 4.01 -45.44 -1.35
N VAL A 654 4.38 -45.92 -0.17
CA VAL A 654 4.76 -47.31 0.06
C VAL A 654 3.56 -48.04 0.62
N ASP A 655 3.22 -49.19 -0.01
CA ASP A 655 2.25 -50.10 0.53
C ASP A 655 2.84 -50.73 1.79
N LYS A 656 2.14 -50.62 2.90
CA LYS A 656 2.46 -51.45 4.03
C LYS A 656 2.21 -52.91 3.65
N THR A 657 3.26 -53.72 3.69
CA THR A 657 3.10 -55.13 3.72
C THR A 657 2.23 -55.51 4.91
N THR A 658 1.20 -56.26 4.71
CA THR A 658 0.14 -56.78 5.57
C THR A 658 0.22 -56.39 7.05
N PRO A 659 -0.86 -55.83 7.68
CA PRO A 659 -0.87 -55.57 9.10
C PRO A 659 -0.39 -56.79 9.85
N SER A 660 0.69 -56.65 10.60
CA SER A 660 1.27 -57.76 11.40
C SER A 660 0.73 -57.57 12.82
N GLU A 661 0.48 -58.70 13.53
CA GLU A 661 0.20 -58.67 14.96
C GLU A 661 1.34 -58.07 15.78
N GLN A 662 2.49 -57.83 15.15
CA GLN A 662 3.66 -57.20 15.73
C GLN A 662 3.64 -55.67 15.68
N ASP A 663 2.75 -55.05 14.88
CA ASP A 663 2.65 -53.60 14.79
C ASP A 663 2.16 -53.02 16.09
N VAL A 664 2.91 -52.07 16.63
CA VAL A 664 2.56 -51.34 17.86
C VAL A 664 2.00 -49.97 17.49
N GLU A 665 2.70 -49.27 16.61
CA GLU A 665 2.29 -47.94 16.16
C GLU A 665 2.69 -47.67 14.72
N ILE A 666 1.78 -47.18 13.90
CA ILE A 666 2.04 -46.82 12.51
C ILE A 666 1.45 -45.49 12.14
N ASP A 667 2.23 -44.69 11.52
CA ASP A 667 1.77 -43.48 10.84
C ASP A 667 2.41 -43.35 9.45
N ARG A 668 2.16 -42.21 8.78
CA ARG A 668 2.58 -42.00 7.39
C ARG A 668 4.10 -41.94 7.20
N ARG A 669 4.83 -41.60 8.26
CA ARG A 669 6.29 -41.39 8.22
C ARG A 669 7.08 -42.26 9.15
N TYR A 670 6.43 -43.16 9.90
CA TYR A 670 7.12 -44.09 10.76
C TYR A 670 6.30 -45.36 11.02
N LEU A 671 6.99 -46.40 11.41
CA LEU A 671 6.43 -47.67 11.87
C LEU A 671 7.22 -48.14 13.11
N ILE A 672 6.54 -48.46 14.20
CA ILE A 672 7.11 -49.12 15.38
C ILE A 672 6.45 -50.49 15.51
N THR A 673 7.30 -51.55 15.66
CA THR A 673 6.83 -52.93 15.80
C THR A 673 7.44 -53.53 17.04
N ARG A 674 6.88 -54.67 17.48
CA ARG A 674 7.61 -55.54 18.38
C ARG A 674 8.79 -56.14 17.66
N LYS A 675 9.82 -56.51 18.43
CA LYS A 675 11.11 -57.02 17.88
C LYS A 675 10.95 -58.17 16.91
N GLY A 676 11.75 -58.12 15.82
CA GLY A 676 11.84 -59.19 14.81
C GLY A 676 11.09 -58.92 13.50
N ALA A 677 10.51 -57.72 13.32
CA ALA A 677 9.92 -57.35 12.05
C ALA A 677 10.98 -56.94 11.01
N THR A 678 10.71 -57.21 9.76
CA THR A 678 11.59 -56.87 8.62
C THR A 678 10.69 -56.34 7.47
N PRO A 679 10.14 -55.15 7.60
CA PRO A 679 9.30 -54.58 6.54
C PRO A 679 10.16 -54.21 5.33
N ASP A 680 9.64 -54.56 4.13
CA ASP A 680 10.27 -54.16 2.87
C ASP A 680 10.16 -52.65 2.66
N TYR A 681 11.13 -52.06 1.97
CA TYR A 681 11.15 -50.66 1.54
C TYR A 681 11.19 -49.58 2.66
N LEU A 682 11.40 -49.96 3.91
CA LEU A 682 11.59 -49.01 5.02
C LEU A 682 13.03 -49.12 5.56
N LEU A 683 13.59 -47.97 5.96
CA LEU A 683 14.90 -47.94 6.62
C LEU A 683 14.74 -48.26 8.09
N PRO A 684 15.56 -49.22 8.64
CA PRO A 684 15.56 -49.48 10.06
C PRO A 684 16.20 -48.30 10.83
N VAL A 685 15.58 -47.92 11.91
CA VAL A 685 16.12 -46.92 12.86
C VAL A 685 16.19 -47.56 14.23
N LYS A 686 17.37 -47.51 14.87
CA LYS A 686 17.51 -48.04 16.22
C LYS A 686 16.62 -47.25 17.18
N PHE A 687 15.66 -47.96 17.78
CA PHE A 687 14.75 -47.37 18.72
C PHE A 687 15.35 -47.21 20.11
N MET A 688 14.83 -46.32 20.92
CA MET A 688 15.34 -46.08 22.28
C MET A 688 15.13 -47.23 23.26
N ASP A 689 14.25 -48.15 22.95
CA ASP A 689 13.94 -49.33 23.75
C ASP A 689 14.16 -50.60 22.94
N ASP A 690 15.00 -51.53 23.48
CA ASP A 690 15.40 -52.76 22.77
C ASP A 690 14.26 -53.74 22.59
N GLY A 691 13.10 -53.59 23.18
CA GLY A 691 11.90 -54.42 23.00
C GLY A 691 11.17 -54.15 21.67
N TYR A 692 11.53 -53.11 20.97
CA TYR A 692 10.88 -52.67 19.74
C TYR A 692 11.87 -52.51 18.59
N ASP A 693 11.35 -52.60 17.40
CA ASP A 693 12.04 -52.22 16.16
C ASP A 693 11.29 -51.02 15.55
N ALA A 694 12.03 -50.09 14.97
CA ALA A 694 11.43 -48.89 14.37
C ALA A 694 11.95 -48.67 12.95
N PHE A 695 11.10 -48.08 12.10
CA PHE A 695 11.35 -47.96 10.67
C PHE A 695 10.80 -46.65 10.14
N ALA A 696 11.49 -46.06 9.16
CA ALA A 696 11.08 -44.87 8.45
C ALA A 696 11.07 -45.07 6.93
N PRO A 697 10.12 -44.50 6.18
CA PRO A 697 10.26 -44.46 4.75
C PRO A 697 11.41 -43.53 4.32
N ARG A 698 11.99 -43.82 3.17
CA ARG A 698 13.04 -42.98 2.57
C ARG A 698 12.46 -41.65 2.05
N GLU A 699 13.32 -40.71 1.83
CA GLU A 699 12.97 -39.42 1.15
C GLU A 699 11.69 -38.78 1.68
N SER A 700 10.85 -38.32 0.75
CA SER A 700 9.54 -37.75 1.06
C SER A 700 8.37 -38.74 0.97
N VAL A 701 8.67 -40.06 0.83
CA VAL A 701 7.66 -41.11 0.66
C VAL A 701 6.78 -41.26 1.91
N ARG A 702 5.49 -41.60 1.72
CA ARG A 702 4.53 -41.87 2.81
C ARG A 702 4.11 -43.33 2.84
N ILE A 703 3.91 -43.82 4.03
CA ILE A 703 3.27 -45.12 4.25
C ILE A 703 1.77 -44.97 4.02
N LYS A 704 1.18 -45.89 3.20
CA LYS A 704 -0.27 -45.85 2.95
C LYS A 704 -1.04 -46.16 4.22
N LYS A 705 -1.90 -45.25 4.62
CA LYS A 705 -2.79 -45.36 5.78
C LYS A 705 -4.15 -44.78 5.40
N LYS A 706 -5.25 -45.39 5.87
CA LYS A 706 -6.61 -44.83 5.65
C LYS A 706 -6.76 -43.46 6.29
N GLY A 707 -7.42 -42.54 5.59
CA GLY A 707 -7.73 -41.18 6.03
C GLY A 707 -7.07 -40.09 5.20
N GLY A 708 -7.47 -38.81 5.42
CA GLY A 708 -6.87 -37.62 4.84
C GLY A 708 -5.51 -37.24 5.45
N GLY A 709 -4.98 -36.05 5.18
CA GLY A 709 -3.72 -35.54 5.77
C GLY A 709 -2.46 -36.18 5.16
N LEU A 710 -2.38 -36.21 3.83
CA LEU A 710 -1.20 -36.69 3.13
C LEU A 710 -0.20 -35.60 2.84
N ASN A 711 -0.67 -34.35 2.79
CA ASN A 711 0.14 -33.21 2.42
C ASN A 711 1.04 -32.73 3.56
N PHE A 712 0.49 -32.60 4.77
CA PHE A 712 1.24 -32.32 6.00
C PHE A 712 1.52 -33.61 6.75
N VAL A 713 2.78 -33.94 6.95
CA VAL A 713 3.20 -35.14 7.67
C VAL A 713 4.47 -34.86 8.48
N HIS A 714 4.63 -35.61 9.56
CA HIS A 714 5.82 -35.64 10.42
C HIS A 714 6.02 -37.03 11.01
N GLY A 715 7.14 -37.26 11.64
CA GLY A 715 7.48 -38.53 12.28
C GLY A 715 8.60 -39.28 11.58
N GLY A 716 9.06 -38.84 10.42
CA GLY A 716 10.09 -39.50 9.62
C GLY A 716 11.49 -38.95 9.87
N ILE A 717 12.35 -39.23 8.92
CA ILE A 717 13.79 -38.93 8.96
C ILE A 717 14.22 -37.85 7.98
N SER A 718 13.29 -37.17 7.24
CA SER A 718 13.71 -36.12 6.33
C SER A 718 14.34 -34.95 7.08
N LEU A 719 15.17 -34.17 6.40
CA LEU A 719 15.79 -32.99 6.99
C LEU A 719 14.72 -32.00 7.51
N GLN A 720 13.61 -31.85 6.80
CA GLN A 720 12.47 -31.00 7.18
C GLN A 720 11.78 -31.45 8.47
N GLU A 721 11.85 -32.75 8.81
CA GLU A 721 11.28 -33.33 10.03
C GLU A 721 12.30 -33.37 11.18
N MET A 722 13.58 -33.73 10.89
CA MET A 722 14.61 -33.98 11.89
C MET A 722 15.41 -32.74 12.33
N VAL A 723 15.56 -31.74 11.44
CA VAL A 723 16.33 -30.55 11.79
C VAL A 723 15.48 -29.62 12.65
N VAL A 724 15.59 -29.79 13.95
CA VAL A 724 14.87 -28.97 14.95
C VAL A 724 15.64 -27.66 15.18
N PRO A 725 15.02 -26.47 15.02
CA PRO A 725 15.69 -25.21 15.26
C PRO A 725 15.96 -24.98 16.75
N VAL A 726 17.02 -24.22 17.03
CA VAL A 726 17.32 -23.70 18.37
C VAL A 726 17.73 -22.23 18.21
N ILE A 727 16.81 -21.30 18.45
CA ILE A 727 17.11 -19.88 18.48
C ILE A 727 17.51 -19.50 19.90
N GLU A 728 18.67 -18.88 20.05
CA GLU A 728 19.10 -18.24 21.28
C GLU A 728 18.87 -16.73 21.14
N TYR A 729 17.93 -16.20 21.92
CA TYR A 729 17.62 -14.79 21.97
C TYR A 729 18.08 -14.21 23.30
N HIS A 730 18.92 -13.18 23.25
CA HIS A 730 19.40 -12.49 24.40
C HIS A 730 19.05 -11.00 24.33
N TYR A 731 18.18 -10.53 25.22
CA TYR A 731 17.86 -9.11 25.37
C TYR A 731 18.94 -8.39 26.20
N LEU A 732 19.53 -7.35 25.61
CA LEU A 732 20.57 -6.55 26.22
C LEU A 732 19.92 -5.34 26.94
N ARG A 733 19.90 -5.38 28.27
CA ARG A 733 19.35 -4.26 29.05
C ARG A 733 20.14 -2.97 28.84
N ASN A 734 19.45 -1.82 28.91
CA ASN A 734 20.05 -0.48 28.76
C ASN A 734 21.25 -0.22 29.70
N ASP A 735 21.25 -0.75 30.91
CA ASP A 735 22.28 -0.61 31.90
C ASP A 735 23.43 -1.62 31.76
N SER A 736 23.32 -2.58 30.87
CA SER A 736 24.34 -3.59 30.68
C SER A 736 25.60 -3.01 30.03
N LYS A 737 26.79 -3.35 30.59
CA LYS A 737 28.09 -2.94 30.06
C LYS A 737 28.29 -3.39 28.59
N ALA A 738 27.74 -4.53 28.25
CA ALA A 738 27.83 -5.10 26.89
C ALA A 738 27.09 -4.22 25.88
N TYR A 739 25.88 -3.76 26.21
CA TYR A 739 25.10 -2.86 25.36
C TYR A 739 25.73 -1.47 25.28
N GLN A 740 26.09 -0.88 26.43
CA GLN A 740 26.66 0.46 26.47
C GLN A 740 27.97 0.60 25.67
N ARG A 741 28.81 -0.45 25.66
CA ARG A 741 30.06 -0.45 24.89
C ARG A 741 29.85 -0.62 23.38
N ASN A 742 28.75 -1.24 22.97
CA ASN A 742 28.49 -1.62 21.57
C ASN A 742 27.10 -1.15 21.12
N LYS A 743 26.64 0.02 21.63
CA LYS A 743 25.32 0.54 21.33
C LYS A 743 25.03 0.62 19.84
N ALA A 744 25.99 1.11 19.06
CA ALA A 744 25.85 1.23 17.61
C ALA A 744 25.61 -0.11 16.88
N LYS A 745 26.09 -1.23 17.48
CA LYS A 745 25.89 -2.59 16.93
C LYS A 745 24.49 -3.14 17.24
N TYR A 746 23.87 -2.74 18.33
CA TYR A 746 22.62 -3.33 18.80
C TYR A 746 21.40 -2.43 18.69
N ASP A 747 21.58 -1.16 18.33
CA ASP A 747 20.48 -0.25 18.02
C ASP A 747 20.08 -0.44 16.55
N THR A 748 18.89 -0.95 16.34
CA THR A 748 18.33 -1.04 15.01
C THR A 748 17.91 0.34 14.54
N LYS A 749 18.37 0.70 13.34
CA LYS A 749 18.01 1.94 12.65
C LYS A 749 17.63 1.61 11.22
N PRO A 750 16.67 2.34 10.65
CA PRO A 750 16.40 2.21 9.23
C PRO A 750 17.64 2.63 8.43
N VAL A 751 17.84 2.01 7.27
CA VAL A 751 18.87 2.41 6.33
C VAL A 751 18.61 3.81 5.81
N GLU A 752 19.64 4.60 5.61
CA GLU A 752 19.52 5.97 5.11
C GLU A 752 19.72 5.99 3.60
N VAL A 753 18.91 6.80 2.92
CA VAL A 753 19.07 7.10 1.49
C VAL A 753 19.62 8.52 1.33
N VAL A 754 20.62 8.68 0.50
CA VAL A 754 21.24 9.97 0.21
C VAL A 754 21.33 10.22 -1.29
N LEU A 755 21.31 11.49 -1.68
CA LEU A 755 21.48 11.92 -3.05
C LEU A 755 22.95 11.79 -3.48
N LEU A 756 23.20 11.07 -4.58
CA LEU A 756 24.54 10.95 -5.17
C LEU A 756 24.87 12.06 -6.17
N SER A 757 23.85 12.61 -6.84
CA SER A 757 24.05 13.60 -7.89
C SER A 757 24.70 14.88 -7.34
N ALA A 758 25.84 15.26 -7.86
CA ALA A 758 26.56 16.49 -7.46
C ALA A 758 25.93 17.76 -8.06
N ASN A 759 25.32 17.64 -9.26
CA ASN A 759 24.66 18.77 -9.91
C ASN A 759 23.39 19.15 -9.16
N ARG A 760 23.25 20.43 -8.85
CA ARG A 760 22.09 21.03 -8.15
C ARG A 760 21.30 21.98 -9.06
N LYS A 761 21.53 21.93 -10.36
CA LYS A 761 20.81 22.74 -11.36
C LYS A 761 19.96 21.85 -12.25
N ILE A 762 18.69 22.18 -12.35
CA ILE A 762 17.69 21.49 -13.19
C ILE A 762 17.38 22.41 -14.37
N SER A 763 17.52 21.88 -15.59
CA SER A 763 17.28 22.62 -16.84
C SER A 763 16.19 22.02 -17.72
N ASN A 764 15.60 20.90 -17.30
CA ASN A 764 14.54 20.21 -18.03
C ASN A 764 13.36 19.91 -17.10
N MET A 765 12.15 19.89 -17.64
CA MET A 765 10.95 19.52 -16.89
C MET A 765 11.01 18.06 -16.40
N ILE A 766 11.56 17.17 -17.22
CA ILE A 766 11.77 15.75 -16.88
C ILE A 766 13.27 15.50 -16.74
N PHE A 767 13.68 14.95 -15.60
CA PHE A 767 15.07 14.66 -15.30
C PHE A 767 15.19 13.47 -14.35
N SER A 768 16.40 12.93 -14.18
CA SER A 768 16.65 11.81 -13.25
C SER A 768 17.79 12.16 -12.29
N LEU A 769 17.64 11.66 -11.05
CA LEU A 769 18.68 11.76 -10.02
C LEU A 769 19.04 10.35 -9.53
N ASN A 770 20.29 10.20 -9.08
CA ASN A 770 20.77 8.95 -8.49
C ASN A 770 20.84 9.08 -6.97
N PHE A 771 20.39 8.04 -6.30
CA PHE A 771 20.34 7.93 -4.84
C PHE A 771 21.09 6.68 -4.39
N TYR A 772 21.55 6.69 -3.15
CA TYR A 772 22.34 5.61 -2.59
C TYR A 772 21.85 5.25 -1.19
N GLN A 773 21.57 3.97 -0.98
CA GLN A 773 21.33 3.38 0.33
C GLN A 773 22.69 3.18 1.00
N LYS A 774 22.97 3.92 2.09
CA LYS A 774 24.28 3.95 2.75
C LYS A 774 24.71 2.59 3.28
N ASP A 775 23.82 1.91 4.00
CA ASP A 775 24.10 0.63 4.63
C ASP A 775 23.29 -0.50 3.95
N ALA A 776 23.84 -1.71 3.90
CA ALA A 776 23.06 -2.88 3.56
C ALA A 776 22.01 -3.16 4.65
N VAL A 777 20.82 -3.63 4.28
CA VAL A 777 19.85 -4.15 5.25
C VAL A 777 20.42 -5.41 5.89
N GLY A 778 20.39 -5.49 7.22
CA GLY A 778 20.97 -6.59 7.98
C GLY A 778 20.61 -6.51 9.46
N ASP A 779 21.47 -7.06 10.34
CA ASP A 779 21.19 -7.26 11.76
C ASP A 779 20.65 -6.04 12.50
N ASN A 780 21.28 -4.88 12.31
CA ASN A 780 20.88 -3.63 12.98
C ASN A 780 20.49 -2.52 12.01
N ARG A 781 20.23 -2.88 10.76
CA ARG A 781 19.74 -1.99 9.71
C ARG A 781 18.46 -2.54 9.11
N SER A 782 17.34 -1.88 9.39
CA SER A 782 16.04 -2.26 8.81
C SER A 782 15.83 -1.57 7.46
N ALA A 783 15.10 -2.25 6.59
CA ALA A 783 14.60 -1.64 5.36
C ALA A 783 13.72 -0.41 5.68
N ALA A 784 13.68 0.55 4.76
CA ALA A 784 12.84 1.73 4.86
C ALA A 784 12.37 2.18 3.47
N ASN A 785 11.19 2.76 3.42
CA ASN A 785 10.65 3.34 2.20
C ASN A 785 10.76 4.86 2.27
N TYR A 786 11.17 5.46 1.16
CA TYR A 786 11.33 6.90 1.05
C TYR A 786 10.48 7.46 -0.09
N LEU A 787 9.82 8.58 0.19
CA LEU A 787 9.12 9.41 -0.78
C LEU A 787 9.99 10.62 -1.12
N LEU A 788 10.17 10.87 -2.41
CA LEU A 788 11.05 11.91 -2.92
C LEU A 788 10.26 12.85 -3.82
N TYR A 789 10.28 14.12 -3.53
CA TYR A 789 9.57 15.13 -4.30
C TYR A 789 10.22 16.51 -4.14
N PHE A 790 9.97 17.40 -5.09
CA PHE A 790 10.46 18.77 -5.03
C PHE A 790 9.41 19.72 -4.47
N VAL A 791 9.87 20.71 -3.70
CA VAL A 791 9.04 21.78 -3.16
C VAL A 791 9.65 23.15 -3.43
N ASP A 792 8.82 24.18 -3.47
CA ASP A 792 9.24 25.59 -3.50
C ASP A 792 9.70 26.08 -2.10
N SER A 793 10.10 27.33 -1.99
CA SER A 793 10.52 27.96 -0.75
C SER A 793 9.42 28.01 0.32
N ASN A 794 8.16 27.91 -0.07
CA ASN A 794 6.98 27.91 0.82
C ASN A 794 6.57 26.50 1.23
N GLY A 795 7.22 25.47 0.70
CA GLY A 795 6.91 24.05 0.97
C GLY A 795 5.81 23.48 0.06
N LYS A 796 5.37 24.21 -0.94
CA LYS A 796 4.41 23.68 -1.92
C LYS A 796 5.10 22.72 -2.87
N GLN A 797 4.51 21.55 -3.07
CA GLN A 797 5.06 20.53 -3.98
C GLN A 797 4.96 20.97 -5.43
N ILE A 798 6.09 20.84 -6.15
CA ILE A 798 6.28 21.28 -7.52
C ILE A 798 6.73 20.15 -8.47
N SER A 799 6.73 18.91 -8.02
CA SER A 799 7.02 17.72 -8.85
C SER A 799 6.06 16.58 -8.53
N ASP A 800 6.11 15.53 -9.35
CA ASP A 800 5.61 14.22 -8.98
C ASP A 800 6.38 13.65 -7.77
N THR A 801 5.90 12.52 -7.21
CA THR A 801 6.53 11.82 -6.09
C THR A 801 7.15 10.52 -6.59
N ALA A 802 8.45 10.37 -6.44
CA ALA A 802 9.15 9.11 -6.66
C ALA A 802 9.26 8.34 -5.34
N LYS A 803 9.23 7.00 -5.40
CA LYS A 803 9.39 6.11 -4.25
C LYS A 803 10.68 5.30 -4.36
N ILE A 804 11.41 5.19 -3.24
CA ILE A 804 12.53 4.27 -3.10
C ILE A 804 12.19 3.27 -1.99
N ILE A 805 12.29 1.98 -2.32
CA ILE A 805 12.25 0.89 -1.35
C ILE A 805 13.70 0.51 -1.04
N ALA A 806 14.22 1.02 0.07
CA ALA A 806 15.59 0.81 0.49
C ALA A 806 15.69 -0.50 1.29
N ASP A 807 15.69 -1.63 0.60
CA ASP A 807 15.69 -2.98 1.15
C ASP A 807 16.90 -3.84 0.72
N LYS A 808 17.88 -3.24 0.05
CA LYS A 808 19.02 -3.95 -0.49
C LYS A 808 19.94 -4.48 0.61
N THR A 809 20.20 -5.78 0.57
CA THR A 809 21.04 -6.52 1.53
C THR A 809 22.49 -6.69 1.07
N SER A 810 22.80 -6.38 -0.21
CA SER A 810 24.13 -6.55 -0.78
C SER A 810 25.15 -5.57 -0.19
N ASP A 811 26.37 -6.03 0.06
CA ASP A 811 27.49 -5.17 0.43
C ASP A 811 28.04 -4.38 -0.76
N ASN A 812 27.71 -4.79 -1.99
CA ASN A 812 28.10 -4.08 -3.19
C ASN A 812 27.34 -2.75 -3.33
N GLY A 813 28.07 -1.63 -3.28
CA GLY A 813 27.48 -0.30 -3.37
C GLY A 813 26.72 -0.02 -4.67
N GLN A 814 27.08 -0.68 -5.78
CA GLN A 814 26.38 -0.49 -7.06
C GLN A 814 24.95 -1.05 -7.00
N GLU A 815 24.75 -2.17 -6.32
CA GLU A 815 23.45 -2.80 -6.15
C GLU A 815 22.53 -2.02 -5.19
N ARG A 816 23.07 -1.11 -4.40
CA ARG A 816 22.38 -0.20 -3.48
C ARG A 816 22.12 1.18 -4.06
N THR A 817 22.29 1.34 -5.37
CA THR A 817 22.05 2.62 -6.06
C THR A 817 20.70 2.59 -6.78
N PHE A 818 19.92 3.66 -6.64
CA PHE A 818 18.61 3.84 -7.24
C PHE A 818 18.63 5.02 -8.19
N ARG A 819 17.97 4.91 -9.32
CA ARG A 819 17.74 6.02 -10.24
C ARG A 819 16.27 6.35 -10.26
N CYS A 820 15.91 7.57 -9.83
CA CYS A 820 14.55 8.08 -9.82
C CYS A 820 14.40 9.19 -10.87
N SER A 821 13.33 9.15 -11.61
CA SER A 821 12.91 10.19 -12.54
C SER A 821 11.89 11.10 -11.88
N PHE A 822 11.98 12.38 -12.17
CA PHE A 822 11.08 13.42 -11.67
C PHE A 822 10.49 14.19 -12.84
N ASN A 823 9.25 14.61 -12.69
CA ASN A 823 8.56 15.52 -13.58
C ASN A 823 8.14 16.76 -12.79
N LEU A 824 8.63 17.92 -13.21
CA LEU A 824 8.22 19.19 -12.62
C LEU A 824 6.84 19.57 -13.13
N LYS A 825 6.02 20.15 -12.26
CA LYS A 825 4.73 20.73 -12.64
C LYS A 825 4.91 21.87 -13.62
N SER A 826 3.94 22.07 -14.49
CA SER A 826 3.93 23.16 -15.48
C SER A 826 3.71 24.52 -14.81
N LEU A 827 4.71 24.98 -14.07
CA LEU A 827 4.74 26.25 -13.37
C LEU A 827 5.83 27.17 -13.91
N LYS A 828 5.73 28.47 -13.63
CA LYS A 828 6.79 29.40 -13.90
C LYS A 828 7.85 29.33 -12.81
N TYR A 829 9.07 28.98 -13.18
CA TYR A 829 10.18 28.86 -12.25
C TYR A 829 11.07 30.09 -12.30
N ASP A 830 11.43 30.64 -11.14
CA ASP A 830 12.41 31.72 -11.01
C ASP A 830 13.80 31.10 -10.80
N ASN A 831 14.71 31.36 -11.74
CA ASN A 831 16.07 30.84 -11.68
C ASN A 831 16.92 31.42 -10.53
N ARG A 832 16.42 32.43 -9.81
CA ARG A 832 17.05 33.03 -8.61
C ARG A 832 16.46 32.44 -7.31
N ALA A 833 15.35 31.74 -7.38
CA ALA A 833 14.71 31.13 -6.22
C ALA A 833 15.36 29.79 -5.88
N SER A 834 15.32 29.44 -4.59
CA SER A 834 15.76 28.11 -4.12
C SER A 834 14.57 27.17 -4.08
N TYR A 835 14.77 25.97 -4.59
CA TYR A 835 13.85 24.85 -4.56
C TYR A 835 14.49 23.71 -3.78
N TYR A 836 13.70 22.82 -3.21
CA TYR A 836 14.24 21.78 -2.35
C TYR A 836 13.73 20.40 -2.77
N LEU A 837 14.66 19.47 -2.97
CA LEU A 837 14.34 18.03 -2.98
C LEU A 837 14.11 17.59 -1.54
N VAL A 838 12.94 17.04 -1.27
CA VAL A 838 12.59 16.44 0.01
C VAL A 838 12.75 14.93 -0.09
N ILE A 839 13.48 14.33 0.85
CA ILE A 839 13.61 12.89 1.05
C ILE A 839 12.92 12.58 2.37
N ALA A 840 11.70 12.09 2.30
CA ALA A 840 10.86 11.82 3.46
C ALA A 840 10.72 10.31 3.69
N ASP A 841 10.85 9.87 4.93
CA ASP A 841 10.47 8.51 5.33
C ASP A 841 8.94 8.34 5.21
N GLU A 842 8.49 7.29 4.52
CA GLU A 842 7.06 7.01 4.28
C GLU A 842 6.26 6.86 5.58
N THR A 843 6.90 6.40 6.66
CA THR A 843 6.25 6.26 7.97
C THR A 843 6.13 7.58 8.73
N GLY A 844 6.82 8.64 8.29
CA GLY A 844 6.85 9.94 8.96
C GLY A 844 7.57 9.97 10.31
N LEU A 845 8.27 8.89 10.68
CA LEU A 845 8.98 8.79 11.96
C LEU A 845 10.32 9.52 11.97
N GLN A 846 10.86 9.83 10.80
CA GLN A 846 12.12 10.57 10.64
C GLN A 846 11.87 11.97 10.11
N MET A 847 12.71 12.92 10.51
CA MET A 847 12.67 14.26 9.92
C MET A 847 13.09 14.19 8.45
N PRO A 848 12.32 14.78 7.52
CA PRO A 848 12.68 14.81 6.10
C PRO A 848 14.02 15.50 5.88
N GLN A 849 14.86 14.92 5.03
CA GLN A 849 16.06 15.57 4.53
C GLN A 849 15.67 16.53 3.39
N LYS A 850 16.36 17.66 3.29
CA LYS A 850 16.15 18.66 2.22
C LYS A 850 17.47 19.00 1.56
N GLU A 851 17.49 18.92 0.23
CA GLU A 851 18.63 19.27 -0.61
C GLU A 851 18.26 20.44 -1.51
N GLU A 852 19.06 21.50 -1.53
CA GLU A 852 18.76 22.72 -2.28
C GLU A 852 19.11 22.56 -3.76
N PHE A 853 18.24 23.06 -4.64
CA PHE A 853 18.37 23.07 -6.09
C PHE A 853 18.00 24.43 -6.67
N GLN A 854 18.56 24.72 -7.85
CA GLN A 854 18.12 25.81 -8.72
C GLN A 854 17.42 25.23 -9.94
N ILE A 855 16.30 25.82 -10.34
CA ILE A 855 15.55 25.44 -11.54
C ILE A 855 15.70 26.57 -12.57
N ASP A 856 16.34 26.25 -13.71
CA ASP A 856 16.59 27.18 -14.81
C ASP A 856 16.08 26.57 -16.11
N ILE A 857 14.77 26.70 -16.33
CA ILE A 857 14.08 26.18 -17.50
C ILE A 857 13.73 27.35 -18.41
N ALA A 858 14.25 27.34 -19.63
CA ALA A 858 14.17 28.44 -20.59
C ALA A 858 12.75 28.73 -21.13
N PHE A 859 11.82 27.78 -20.97
CA PHE A 859 10.44 27.93 -21.40
C PHE A 859 9.52 27.72 -20.21
N ALA A 860 9.17 28.85 -19.57
CA ALA A 860 8.00 28.86 -18.69
C ALA A 860 6.74 28.76 -19.57
N VAL A 861 5.81 27.91 -19.20
CA VAL A 861 4.46 27.95 -19.77
C VAL A 861 3.91 29.34 -19.48
N ASP A 862 3.47 30.08 -20.53
CA ASP A 862 2.78 31.35 -20.35
C ASP A 862 1.63 31.15 -19.37
N GLU A 863 1.40 32.14 -18.47
CA GLU A 863 0.21 32.15 -17.62
C GLU A 863 -1.01 31.79 -18.47
N PHE A 864 -1.86 30.90 -17.95
CA PHE A 864 -3.09 30.50 -18.65
C PHE A 864 -3.85 31.75 -19.10
N ASN A 865 -3.66 32.15 -20.34
CA ASN A 865 -4.26 33.32 -20.92
C ASN A 865 -5.30 32.90 -21.97
N PHE A 866 -6.53 32.61 -21.49
CA PHE A 866 -7.60 32.00 -22.27
C PHE A 866 -8.15 32.90 -23.41
N PHE A 867 -7.83 34.22 -23.40
CA PHE A 867 -8.47 35.23 -24.23
C PHE A 867 -7.46 36.23 -24.76
N SER A 868 -6.35 35.81 -25.36
CA SER A 868 -5.49 36.72 -26.15
C SER A 868 -5.87 36.69 -27.63
#